data_be3a4dc14544e44f6ccb85efd2a96c09
#
_entry.id   be3a4dc14544e44f6ccb85efd2a96c09
#
_cell.length_a   1.000
_cell.length_b   1.000
_cell.length_c   1.000
_cell.angle_alpha   90.00
_cell.angle_beta   90.00
_cell.angle_gamma   90.00
#
_symmetry.space_group_name_H-M   'P 1'
#
loop_
_entity.id
_entity.type
_entity.pdbx_description
1 polymer ?
#
loop_
_entity_poly.entity_id
_entity_poly.type
_entity_poly.pdbx_seq_one_letter_code
_entity_poly.pdbx_strand_id
1 'polypeptide(L)'
;MKKIAKSFLFVYCCLLIVVELTAQTFTPKPDSPIAQGAHPRIFVTAGGVTAMRGRIKNHYKTDFQNFVDDLDNLYNVPAGAGNLAEWNELFGAARAFALLYQVDPRTISGVMAQHTKKEYGQKAIELGLYLAQKLPDDWDELHHGASNLTTEEGGLASLALQVVYDWTHDLSTLEQRRALASRLITMWNNRYDSEKVKLENHYAANVHVYAGALCFYGDSDLGASFTAAAKQMMNSFQDVFIERQLGVAAKIFEGSSDWMEGDSYSMDAFTGLMMLAGASGSVLGENFFAANPWLHFAPLYIYYSLIPMPYEGEYYFTQHNTSSGWSGRDRTTSAIMNMAAASLSAADPNLAAFAAWFCERSPYGLRVDDYAYYKPHLYDFFYKFVFGTRIVPKKSPDEAAIPLSLHLGQMHVMRSDHGYDDATLIQFFSMQYWYQNGHNEEEIGSFNLHRFGPLVIAATCTKNAGSGIPRAESGKGMAQNNVFGLGPDKELALERSSVSDEADTSQDFVIGANTHIGTVEAREYRPGLYDYVNYNYTRSYKAGSKATLARRALVYLRGPVNHEFVVVMDRVESKQEKYFVIHTPVDIEAVGGTWNAAGKGHWTSAAKTVKVTNRIDRSHGQMYLTSVLPQNTALHKFGGPGYEWVWADGSPLDYRGSFEEVARYLFSDHTLHIRSPENLFLTVMQIGDANTMGEKAPVEGISGIIWIGALIDKERLVIFSKDEKPMANLYYTINSNKTVKHLVTELDKRREYTVKKGGGVVATGTTGPNGTIAFSDHPNGAATYAIALGNSTAVDASRAAAVPRTLAIKNYPNPFSQIPRFAGNPSTTITFSLPRSGRATLAIYNTAGQLVRTLLADNLAAGTHQINWDAANADGARVASGLYFARLEFDGLVAQVKLVLAK
;
A
#
# COMPACT_ATOMS: atom_id res chain seq x y z
N MET A 1 45.19 29.06 -31.58
CA MET A 1 43.85 29.17 -32.19
C MET A 1 43.07 27.84 -32.26
N LYS A 2 43.66 26.64 -32.36
CA LYS A 2 42.90 25.37 -32.37
C LYS A 2 42.41 24.84 -30.99
N LYS A 3 42.87 25.37 -29.87
CA LYS A 3 42.38 25.01 -28.51
C LYS A 3 41.23 25.89 -28.04
N ILE A 4 41.07 27.09 -28.55
CA ILE A 4 39.99 28.00 -28.19
C ILE A 4 38.67 27.63 -28.92
N ALA A 5 38.77 27.09 -30.17
CA ALA A 5 37.59 26.65 -30.87
C ALA A 5 36.91 25.39 -30.32
N LYS A 6 37.66 24.50 -29.63
CA LYS A 6 37.05 23.32 -28.97
C LYS A 6 36.36 23.65 -27.65
N SER A 7 36.79 24.66 -26.93
CA SER A 7 36.13 25.13 -25.72
C SER A 7 34.83 25.87 -26.01
N PHE A 8 34.79 26.61 -27.12
CA PHE A 8 33.54 27.31 -27.51
C PHE A 8 32.47 26.35 -28.08
N LEU A 9 32.89 25.27 -28.75
CA LEU A 9 31.91 24.28 -29.23
C LEU A 9 31.35 23.41 -28.09
N PHE A 10 32.13 23.16 -27.02
CA PHE A 10 31.69 22.43 -25.85
C PHE A 10 30.77 23.27 -24.95
N VAL A 11 30.99 24.55 -24.83
CA VAL A 11 30.13 25.53 -24.13
C VAL A 11 28.83 25.74 -24.93
N TYR A 12 28.88 25.76 -26.27
CA TYR A 12 27.67 25.87 -27.08
C TYR A 12 26.83 24.58 -27.15
N CYS A 13 27.45 23.40 -27.04
CA CYS A 13 26.71 22.14 -26.87
C CYS A 13 26.18 21.94 -25.43
N CYS A 14 26.82 22.50 -24.41
CA CYS A 14 26.28 22.50 -23.06
C CYS A 14 25.17 23.56 -22.84
N LEU A 15 25.12 24.62 -23.67
CA LEU A 15 24.06 25.64 -23.62
C LEU A 15 22.81 25.30 -24.46
N LEU A 16 22.82 24.18 -25.19
CA LEU A 16 21.68 23.70 -25.96
C LEU A 16 21.00 22.43 -25.37
N ILE A 17 21.38 22.04 -24.15
CA ILE A 17 20.67 21.04 -23.33
C ILE A 17 20.24 21.66 -21.99
N VAL A 18 19.80 22.89 -22.00
CA VAL A 18 18.71 23.32 -21.17
C VAL A 18 17.47 22.98 -21.96
N VAL A 19 17.06 21.73 -21.91
CA VAL A 19 15.68 21.37 -22.13
C VAL A 19 14.94 22.12 -21.02
N GLU A 20 14.35 23.27 -21.35
CA GLU A 20 13.26 23.80 -20.57
C GLU A 20 12.31 22.62 -20.33
N LEU A 21 12.29 22.11 -19.12
CA LEU A 21 11.14 21.40 -18.60
C LEU A 21 10.03 22.44 -18.62
N THR A 22 9.38 22.59 -19.76
CA THR A 22 8.13 23.34 -19.83
C THR A 22 7.19 22.57 -18.91
N ALA A 23 6.94 23.13 -17.74
CA ALA A 23 5.90 22.65 -16.84
C ALA A 23 4.67 22.41 -17.72
N GLN A 24 4.11 21.21 -17.65
CA GLN A 24 3.02 20.82 -18.53
C GLN A 24 1.85 21.77 -18.25
N THR A 25 1.51 22.63 -19.21
CA THR A 25 0.44 23.58 -19.02
C THR A 25 -0.87 22.84 -18.91
N PHE A 26 -1.59 23.06 -17.82
CA PHE A 26 -2.92 22.48 -17.61
C PHE A 26 -3.83 22.83 -18.79
N THR A 27 -4.41 21.80 -19.39
CA THR A 27 -5.38 21.95 -20.48
C THR A 27 -6.54 21.00 -20.22
N PRO A 28 -7.73 21.53 -19.89
CA PRO A 28 -8.88 20.69 -19.60
C PRO A 28 -9.36 19.94 -20.85
N LYS A 29 -9.88 18.74 -20.66
CA LYS A 29 -10.56 18.01 -21.73
C LYS A 29 -11.78 18.81 -22.21
N PRO A 30 -12.04 18.91 -23.53
CA PRO A 30 -13.11 19.75 -24.07
C PRO A 30 -14.52 19.43 -23.55
N ASP A 31 -14.77 18.15 -23.22
CA ASP A 31 -16.04 17.63 -22.70
C ASP A 31 -16.12 17.64 -21.16
N SER A 32 -15.07 18.05 -20.48
CA SER A 32 -15.07 18.13 -19.03
C SER A 32 -15.91 19.29 -18.50
N PRO A 33 -16.55 19.16 -17.32
CA PRO A 33 -17.33 20.24 -16.71
C PRO A 33 -16.56 21.55 -16.54
N ILE A 34 -15.27 21.48 -16.22
CA ILE A 34 -14.42 22.68 -16.09
C ILE A 34 -14.22 23.40 -17.43
N ALA A 35 -14.08 22.68 -18.54
CA ALA A 35 -13.94 23.27 -19.86
C ALA A 35 -15.23 23.91 -20.33
N GLN A 36 -16.37 23.39 -19.89
CA GLN A 36 -17.69 23.87 -20.24
C GLN A 36 -18.22 24.98 -19.32
N GLY A 37 -17.46 25.37 -18.27
CA GLY A 37 -17.88 26.34 -17.27
C GLY A 37 -19.13 25.91 -16.49
N ALA A 38 -19.35 24.59 -16.34
CA ALA A 38 -20.52 24.04 -15.66
C ALA A 38 -20.40 24.18 -14.13
N HIS A 39 -21.53 24.47 -13.46
CA HIS A 39 -21.68 24.43 -12.00
C HIS A 39 -22.99 23.73 -11.61
N PRO A 40 -23.06 22.94 -10.49
CA PRO A 40 -21.91 22.48 -9.71
C PRO A 40 -21.04 21.49 -10.50
N ARG A 41 -19.77 21.41 -10.12
CA ARG A 41 -18.79 20.49 -10.74
C ARG A 41 -17.90 19.78 -9.72
N ILE A 42 -17.70 20.33 -8.52
CA ILE A 42 -16.92 19.72 -7.45
C ILE A 42 -17.73 18.60 -6.80
N PHE A 43 -17.17 17.40 -6.75
CA PHE A 43 -17.79 16.14 -6.33
C PHE A 43 -18.96 15.68 -7.20
N VAL A 44 -19.81 16.57 -7.63
CA VAL A 44 -21.00 16.24 -8.43
C VAL A 44 -21.24 17.31 -9.51
N THR A 45 -21.75 16.85 -10.63
CA THR A 45 -22.32 17.71 -11.69
C THR A 45 -23.83 17.88 -11.47
N ALA A 46 -24.49 18.73 -12.25
CA ALA A 46 -25.95 18.89 -12.20
C ALA A 46 -26.71 17.55 -12.36
N GLY A 47 -26.22 16.68 -13.25
CA GLY A 47 -26.73 15.29 -13.38
C GLY A 47 -26.48 14.46 -12.13
N GLY A 48 -25.31 14.61 -11.52
CA GLY A 48 -24.95 13.93 -10.27
C GLY A 48 -25.81 14.38 -9.08
N VAL A 49 -26.21 15.65 -9.01
CA VAL A 49 -27.17 16.17 -8.01
C VAL A 49 -28.52 15.44 -8.13
N THR A 50 -29.02 15.23 -9.35
CA THR A 50 -30.27 14.50 -9.59
C THR A 50 -30.16 13.05 -9.11
N ALA A 51 -29.06 12.39 -9.41
CA ALA A 51 -28.78 11.04 -8.93
C ALA A 51 -28.68 10.99 -7.38
N MET A 52 -28.00 11.95 -6.77
CA MET A 52 -27.87 12.09 -5.32
C MET A 52 -29.25 12.27 -4.64
N ARG A 53 -30.13 13.12 -5.16
CA ARG A 53 -31.51 13.27 -4.68
C ARG A 53 -32.27 11.94 -4.71
N GLY A 54 -32.15 11.19 -5.83
CA GLY A 54 -32.74 9.87 -5.97
C GLY A 54 -32.23 8.88 -4.91
N ARG A 55 -30.93 8.83 -4.66
CA ARG A 55 -30.33 8.00 -3.62
C ARG A 55 -30.81 8.39 -2.23
N ILE A 56 -30.82 9.67 -1.89
CA ILE A 56 -31.29 10.17 -0.59
C ILE A 56 -32.73 9.76 -0.38
N LYS A 57 -33.63 10.04 -1.34
CA LYS A 57 -35.04 9.66 -1.27
C LYS A 57 -35.27 8.19 -1.01
N ASN A 58 -34.51 7.31 -1.66
CA ASN A 58 -34.77 5.88 -1.68
C ASN A 58 -34.01 5.11 -0.59
N HIS A 59 -32.84 5.61 -0.16
CA HIS A 59 -31.91 4.83 0.68
C HIS A 59 -31.43 5.55 1.95
N TYR A 60 -31.47 6.88 1.98
CA TYR A 60 -30.89 7.67 3.08
C TYR A 60 -31.89 8.65 3.72
N LYS A 61 -33.18 8.45 3.51
CA LYS A 61 -34.20 9.41 3.91
C LYS A 61 -34.20 9.77 5.39
N THR A 62 -34.09 8.77 6.28
CA THR A 62 -34.03 8.97 7.73
C THR A 62 -32.78 9.75 8.14
N ASP A 63 -31.63 9.32 7.64
CA ASP A 63 -30.36 9.99 7.95
C ASP A 63 -30.35 11.43 7.43
N PHE A 64 -30.94 11.62 6.25
CA PHE A 64 -31.05 12.96 5.65
C PHE A 64 -32.02 13.85 6.42
N GLN A 65 -33.11 13.30 7.00
CA GLN A 65 -33.99 14.07 7.89
C GLN A 65 -33.23 14.53 9.13
N ASN A 66 -32.50 13.63 9.79
CA ASN A 66 -31.70 13.97 10.97
C ASN A 66 -30.68 15.07 10.64
N PHE A 67 -30.03 14.95 9.47
CA PHE A 67 -29.08 15.94 8.99
C PHE A 67 -29.73 17.31 8.72
N VAL A 68 -30.94 17.34 8.16
CA VAL A 68 -31.70 18.57 7.97
C VAL A 68 -32.10 19.17 9.32
N ASP A 69 -32.57 18.36 10.27
CA ASP A 69 -32.98 18.82 11.60
C ASP A 69 -31.80 19.47 12.36
N ASP A 70 -30.61 18.87 12.30
CA ASP A 70 -29.42 19.43 12.93
C ASP A 70 -29.02 20.76 12.27
N LEU A 71 -29.09 20.86 10.95
CA LEU A 71 -28.77 22.10 10.24
C LEU A 71 -29.84 23.18 10.46
N ASP A 72 -31.12 22.83 10.57
CA ASP A 72 -32.18 23.75 10.96
C ASP A 72 -31.92 24.34 12.37
N ASN A 73 -31.43 23.53 13.30
CA ASN A 73 -31.03 23.98 14.63
C ASN A 73 -29.81 24.93 14.60
N LEU A 74 -28.89 24.74 13.63
CA LEU A 74 -27.70 25.58 13.45
C LEU A 74 -27.99 26.85 12.61
N TYR A 75 -29.12 26.92 11.91
CA TYR A 75 -29.39 27.99 10.94
C TYR A 75 -29.27 29.40 11.54
N ASN A 76 -29.77 29.59 12.76
CA ASN A 76 -29.75 30.89 13.44
C ASN A 76 -28.49 31.10 14.30
N VAL A 77 -27.57 30.14 14.35
CA VAL A 77 -26.30 30.28 15.08
C VAL A 77 -25.37 31.16 14.25
N PRO A 78 -24.88 32.30 14.79
CA PRO A 78 -23.90 33.11 14.09
C PRO A 78 -22.60 32.37 13.85
N ALA A 79 -21.94 32.62 12.73
CA ALA A 79 -20.60 32.12 12.45
C ALA A 79 -19.61 32.58 13.53
N GLY A 80 -18.79 31.67 14.03
CA GLY A 80 -17.85 31.95 15.12
C GLY A 80 -18.46 31.96 16.53
N ALA A 81 -19.69 31.46 16.70
CA ALA A 81 -20.36 31.42 18.00
C ALA A 81 -21.03 30.05 18.26
N GLY A 82 -21.22 29.69 19.52
CA GLY A 82 -21.89 28.46 19.92
C GLY A 82 -21.25 27.22 19.27
N ASN A 83 -22.07 26.36 18.66
CA ASN A 83 -21.63 25.17 17.96
C ASN A 83 -20.91 25.47 16.62
N LEU A 84 -20.83 26.73 16.20
CA LEU A 84 -20.05 27.19 15.03
C LEU A 84 -18.85 28.04 15.47
N ALA A 85 -18.35 27.86 16.68
CA ALA A 85 -17.16 28.53 17.20
C ALA A 85 -15.87 27.89 16.68
N GLU A 86 -15.88 26.56 16.57
CA GLU A 86 -14.73 25.79 16.12
C GLU A 86 -14.64 25.74 14.58
N TRP A 87 -13.43 25.76 14.06
CA TRP A 87 -13.18 25.81 12.61
C TRP A 87 -13.74 24.59 11.87
N ASN A 88 -13.56 23.39 12.40
CA ASN A 88 -14.04 22.17 11.78
C ASN A 88 -15.56 22.15 11.62
N GLU A 89 -16.29 22.64 12.64
CA GLU A 89 -17.73 22.76 12.58
C GLU A 89 -18.16 23.78 11.53
N LEU A 90 -17.45 24.90 11.42
CA LEU A 90 -17.70 25.92 10.39
C LEU A 90 -17.49 25.35 8.98
N PHE A 91 -16.36 24.63 8.75
CA PHE A 91 -16.09 24.01 7.45
C PHE A 91 -17.15 22.98 7.08
N GLY A 92 -17.55 22.17 8.06
CA GLY A 92 -18.61 21.18 7.92
C GLY A 92 -19.95 21.82 7.61
N ALA A 93 -20.37 22.80 8.40
CA ALA A 93 -21.65 23.49 8.25
C ALA A 93 -21.74 24.22 6.90
N ALA A 94 -20.69 24.90 6.47
CA ALA A 94 -20.67 25.62 5.19
C ALA A 94 -20.95 24.68 4.01
N ARG A 95 -20.29 23.50 3.97
CA ARG A 95 -20.52 22.48 2.94
C ARG A 95 -21.91 21.83 3.08
N ALA A 96 -22.36 21.60 4.30
CA ALA A 96 -23.63 20.98 4.59
C ALA A 96 -24.81 21.84 4.12
N PHE A 97 -24.79 23.13 4.41
CA PHE A 97 -25.80 24.08 3.91
C PHE A 97 -25.78 24.20 2.37
N ALA A 98 -24.59 24.17 1.76
CA ALA A 98 -24.47 24.14 0.30
C ALA A 98 -25.08 22.85 -0.30
N LEU A 99 -24.95 21.70 0.40
CA LEU A 99 -25.63 20.46 0.01
C LEU A 99 -27.15 20.61 0.10
N LEU A 100 -27.70 21.18 1.17
CA LEU A 100 -29.13 21.41 1.29
C LEU A 100 -29.65 22.35 0.20
N TYR A 101 -28.85 23.35 -0.22
CA TYR A 101 -29.16 24.17 -1.37
C TYR A 101 -29.24 23.34 -2.66
N GLN A 102 -28.30 22.46 -2.93
CA GLN A 102 -28.32 21.65 -4.15
C GLN A 102 -29.41 20.56 -4.11
N VAL A 103 -29.59 19.89 -2.98
CA VAL A 103 -30.58 18.79 -2.85
C VAL A 103 -32.01 19.31 -2.77
N ASP A 104 -32.25 20.46 -2.17
CA ASP A 104 -33.59 20.99 -1.84
C ASP A 104 -34.44 19.98 -1.05
N PRO A 105 -34.30 19.94 0.28
CA PRO A 105 -34.95 18.94 1.14
C PRO A 105 -36.46 18.88 0.96
N ARG A 106 -37.10 20.03 0.68
CA ARG A 106 -38.56 20.13 0.50
C ARG A 106 -39.09 19.39 -0.73
N THR A 107 -38.20 19.04 -1.67
CA THR A 107 -38.56 18.23 -2.86
C THR A 107 -38.53 16.71 -2.58
N ILE A 108 -38.03 16.30 -1.41
CA ILE A 108 -37.95 14.89 -1.02
C ILE A 108 -39.17 14.54 -0.16
N SER A 109 -40.08 13.75 -0.71
CA SER A 109 -41.31 13.36 -0.02
C SER A 109 -41.05 12.76 1.35
N GLY A 110 -41.64 13.38 2.40
CA GLY A 110 -41.53 12.95 3.79
C GLY A 110 -40.19 13.38 4.44
N VAL A 111 -39.49 14.35 3.89
CA VAL A 111 -38.45 15.13 4.57
C VAL A 111 -39.06 16.50 4.88
N MET A 112 -38.92 16.91 6.14
CA MET A 112 -39.34 18.22 6.61
C MET A 112 -38.11 19.12 6.75
N ALA A 113 -38.25 20.38 6.32
CA ALA A 113 -37.21 21.38 6.43
C ALA A 113 -37.84 22.72 6.79
N GLN A 114 -37.28 23.42 7.78
CA GLN A 114 -37.80 24.71 8.26
C GLN A 114 -37.52 25.80 7.26
N HIS A 115 -36.43 25.73 6.54
CA HIS A 115 -35.97 26.75 5.62
C HIS A 115 -36.12 26.34 4.16
N THR A 116 -36.20 27.33 3.26
CA THR A 116 -36.24 27.09 1.81
C THR A 116 -34.86 26.79 1.26
N LYS A 117 -34.81 26.19 0.06
CA LYS A 117 -33.59 25.99 -0.71
C LYS A 117 -32.69 27.25 -0.72
N LYS A 118 -33.33 28.44 -1.02
CA LYS A 118 -32.61 29.70 -1.13
C LYS A 118 -31.99 30.12 0.21
N GLU A 119 -32.73 29.96 1.30
CA GLU A 119 -32.26 30.33 2.64
C GLU A 119 -31.06 29.48 3.04
N TYR A 120 -31.08 28.14 2.79
CA TYR A 120 -29.91 27.28 3.01
C TYR A 120 -28.69 27.74 2.19
N GLY A 121 -28.89 28.07 0.91
CA GLY A 121 -27.82 28.59 0.06
C GLY A 121 -27.28 29.95 0.56
N GLN A 122 -28.14 30.81 1.05
CA GLN A 122 -27.73 32.11 1.64
C GLN A 122 -26.90 31.86 2.92
N LYS A 123 -27.28 30.88 3.76
CA LYS A 123 -26.52 30.53 4.95
C LYS A 123 -25.15 29.93 4.59
N ALA A 124 -25.08 29.08 3.57
CA ALA A 124 -23.80 28.59 3.06
C ALA A 124 -22.87 29.72 2.62
N ILE A 125 -23.42 30.69 1.87
CA ILE A 125 -22.67 31.89 1.42
C ILE A 125 -22.22 32.73 2.62
N GLU A 126 -23.10 32.98 3.61
CA GLU A 126 -22.75 33.68 4.86
C GLU A 126 -21.53 33.04 5.55
N LEU A 127 -21.59 31.74 5.76
CA LEU A 127 -20.49 31.01 6.41
C LEU A 127 -19.21 31.01 5.56
N GLY A 128 -19.34 30.86 4.23
CA GLY A 128 -18.21 30.93 3.32
C GLY A 128 -17.53 32.30 3.31
N LEU A 129 -18.31 33.36 3.33
CA LEU A 129 -17.79 34.74 3.41
C LEU A 129 -17.14 35.02 4.78
N TYR A 130 -17.72 34.50 5.86
CA TYR A 130 -17.10 34.59 7.17
C TYR A 130 -15.74 33.90 7.18
N LEU A 131 -15.65 32.66 6.64
CA LEU A 131 -14.39 31.94 6.49
C LEU A 131 -13.40 32.74 5.63
N ALA A 132 -13.84 33.25 4.48
CA ALA A 132 -13.01 34.09 3.60
C ALA A 132 -12.42 35.31 4.29
N GLN A 133 -13.13 35.86 5.25
CA GLN A 133 -12.71 37.04 6.00
C GLN A 133 -11.85 36.72 7.23
N LYS A 134 -12.10 35.60 7.91
CA LYS A 134 -11.55 35.28 9.25
C LYS A 134 -10.41 34.29 9.25
N LEU A 135 -10.29 33.45 8.22
CA LEU A 135 -9.15 32.54 8.12
C LEU A 135 -7.83 33.32 8.13
N PRO A 136 -6.78 32.86 8.82
CA PRO A 136 -5.46 33.49 8.77
C PRO A 136 -4.91 33.56 7.34
N ASP A 137 -4.10 34.58 7.06
CA ASP A 137 -3.43 34.72 5.77
C ASP A 137 -2.14 33.91 5.69
N ASP A 138 -1.50 33.68 6.84
CA ASP A 138 -0.24 32.98 6.94
C ASP A 138 -0.47 31.46 7.09
N TRP A 139 0.28 30.68 6.32
CA TRP A 139 0.26 29.23 6.40
C TRP A 139 0.74 28.72 7.78
N ASP A 140 1.76 29.34 8.35
CA ASP A 140 2.26 28.97 9.69
C ASP A 140 1.21 29.25 10.78
N GLU A 141 0.39 30.28 10.62
CA GLU A 141 -0.75 30.52 11.53
C GLU A 141 -1.86 29.49 11.32
N LEU A 142 -2.08 29.03 10.07
CA LEU A 142 -3.04 27.97 9.74
C LEU A 142 -2.59 26.60 10.30
N HIS A 143 -1.28 26.35 10.45
CA HIS A 143 -0.74 25.05 10.81
C HIS A 143 -0.13 24.95 12.19
N HIS A 144 0.46 26.03 12.70
CA HIS A 144 1.23 26.02 13.96
C HIS A 144 0.87 27.17 14.90
N GLY A 145 -0.03 28.04 14.49
CA GLY A 145 -0.34 29.27 15.21
C GLY A 145 -1.31 29.13 16.37
N ALA A 146 -1.56 30.27 17.02
CA ALA A 146 -2.49 30.41 18.13
C ALA A 146 -3.99 30.18 17.78
N SER A 147 -4.28 29.81 16.53
CA SER A 147 -5.63 29.60 16.00
C SER A 147 -6.22 28.22 16.32
N ASN A 148 -5.47 27.31 16.95
CA ASN A 148 -5.84 25.90 17.17
C ASN A 148 -6.20 25.13 15.89
N LEU A 149 -5.77 25.58 14.70
CA LEU A 149 -5.91 24.84 13.45
C LEU A 149 -4.81 23.76 13.38
N THR A 150 -5.22 22.54 13.09
CA THR A 150 -4.29 21.45 12.80
C THR A 150 -3.87 21.48 11.33
N THR A 151 -2.86 20.72 10.98
CA THR A 151 -2.33 20.63 9.61
C THR A 151 -3.39 20.24 8.57
N GLU A 152 -4.37 19.41 8.95
CA GLU A 152 -5.43 18.94 8.05
C GLU A 152 -6.50 20.01 7.80
N GLU A 153 -6.67 20.94 8.72
CA GLU A 153 -7.76 21.91 8.69
C GLU A 153 -7.59 22.98 7.60
N GLY A 154 -6.36 23.31 7.22
CA GLY A 154 -6.10 24.22 6.10
C GLY A 154 -6.62 23.66 4.75
N GLY A 155 -6.43 22.36 4.52
CA GLY A 155 -7.00 21.68 3.36
C GLY A 155 -8.52 21.65 3.38
N LEU A 156 -9.13 21.35 4.53
CA LEU A 156 -10.58 21.34 4.73
C LEU A 156 -11.19 22.74 4.58
N ALA A 157 -10.50 23.78 5.03
CA ALA A 157 -10.91 25.18 4.82
C ALA A 157 -10.99 25.55 3.34
N SER A 158 -9.94 25.22 2.56
CA SER A 158 -9.92 25.41 1.12
C SER A 158 -11.07 24.67 0.44
N LEU A 159 -11.29 23.41 0.80
CA LEU A 159 -12.37 22.58 0.25
C LEU A 159 -13.75 23.15 0.59
N ALA A 160 -13.95 23.67 1.80
CA ALA A 160 -15.22 24.30 2.19
C ALA A 160 -15.51 25.53 1.33
N LEU A 161 -14.52 26.39 1.12
CA LEU A 161 -14.66 27.57 0.24
C LEU A 161 -14.94 27.17 -1.21
N GLN A 162 -14.27 26.14 -1.72
CA GLN A 162 -14.50 25.60 -3.06
C GLN A 162 -15.94 25.09 -3.24
N VAL A 163 -16.42 24.29 -2.29
CA VAL A 163 -17.80 23.75 -2.34
C VAL A 163 -18.83 24.87 -2.25
N VAL A 164 -18.66 25.84 -1.33
CA VAL A 164 -19.58 27.00 -1.23
C VAL A 164 -19.59 27.77 -2.53
N TYR A 165 -18.44 28.13 -3.08
CA TYR A 165 -18.36 28.85 -4.37
C TYR A 165 -19.10 28.09 -5.48
N ASP A 166 -18.77 26.83 -5.67
CA ASP A 166 -19.24 26.01 -6.79
C ASP A 166 -20.73 25.65 -6.67
N TRP A 167 -21.16 25.24 -5.47
CA TRP A 167 -22.53 24.75 -5.26
C TRP A 167 -23.57 25.86 -5.07
N THR A 168 -23.11 27.07 -4.76
CA THR A 168 -23.99 28.26 -4.68
C THR A 168 -23.73 29.27 -5.80
N HIS A 169 -23.05 28.88 -6.87
CA HIS A 169 -22.59 29.73 -7.94
C HIS A 169 -23.73 30.58 -8.55
N ASP A 170 -24.86 29.94 -8.83
CA ASP A 170 -26.07 30.58 -9.43
C ASP A 170 -26.84 31.47 -8.44
N LEU A 171 -26.61 31.34 -7.14
CA LEU A 171 -27.23 32.17 -6.09
C LEU A 171 -26.31 33.30 -5.65
N SER A 172 -25.00 33.12 -5.75
CA SER A 172 -23.99 34.08 -5.30
C SER A 172 -23.89 35.30 -6.24
N THR A 173 -23.79 36.48 -5.68
CA THR A 173 -23.46 37.68 -6.46
C THR A 173 -22.02 37.61 -6.97
N LEU A 174 -21.69 38.40 -7.99
CA LEU A 174 -20.32 38.48 -8.49
C LEU A 174 -19.32 38.95 -7.41
N GLU A 175 -19.73 39.89 -6.54
CA GLU A 175 -18.91 40.33 -5.41
C GLU A 175 -18.62 39.18 -4.42
N GLN A 176 -19.63 38.39 -4.06
CA GLN A 176 -19.48 37.25 -3.18
C GLN A 176 -18.55 36.19 -3.80
N ARG A 177 -18.73 35.87 -5.07
CA ARG A 177 -17.85 34.97 -5.79
C ARG A 177 -16.41 35.49 -5.85
N ARG A 178 -16.19 36.77 -6.08
CA ARG A 178 -14.87 37.38 -6.02
C ARG A 178 -14.24 37.30 -4.63
N ALA A 179 -15.01 37.51 -3.57
CA ALA A 179 -14.51 37.39 -2.20
C ALA A 179 -14.01 35.97 -1.89
N LEU A 180 -14.80 34.93 -2.22
CA LEU A 180 -14.41 33.52 -2.04
C LEU A 180 -13.19 33.14 -2.88
N ALA A 181 -13.17 33.50 -4.18
CA ALA A 181 -12.05 33.24 -5.07
C ALA A 181 -10.77 34.00 -4.65
N SER A 182 -10.90 35.24 -4.18
CA SER A 182 -9.75 36.00 -3.65
C SER A 182 -9.12 35.28 -2.45
N ARG A 183 -9.95 34.73 -1.56
CA ARG A 183 -9.45 33.98 -0.43
C ARG A 183 -8.69 32.72 -0.84
N LEU A 184 -9.24 31.96 -1.78
CA LEU A 184 -8.56 30.77 -2.33
C LEU A 184 -7.22 31.13 -3.00
N ILE A 185 -7.16 32.27 -3.69
CA ILE A 185 -5.90 32.80 -4.27
C ILE A 185 -4.92 33.19 -3.16
N THR A 186 -5.38 33.82 -2.09
CA THR A 186 -4.52 34.16 -0.93
C THR A 186 -3.95 32.91 -0.28
N MET A 187 -4.77 31.90 -0.01
CA MET A 187 -4.32 30.62 0.53
C MET A 187 -3.29 29.94 -0.38
N TRP A 188 -3.52 29.97 -1.69
CA TRP A 188 -2.58 29.43 -2.66
C TRP A 188 -1.26 30.21 -2.72
N ASN A 189 -1.29 31.53 -2.64
CA ASN A 189 -0.08 32.38 -2.64
C ASN A 189 0.77 32.15 -1.39
N ASN A 190 0.12 31.94 -0.26
CA ASN A 190 0.76 31.74 1.06
C ASN A 190 0.96 30.26 1.41
N ARG A 191 0.71 29.34 0.44
CA ARG A 191 0.89 27.90 0.65
C ARG A 191 2.32 27.57 1.04
N TYR A 192 2.48 26.48 1.76
CA TYR A 192 3.80 25.91 2.05
C TYR A 192 4.56 25.67 0.75
N ASP A 193 5.88 25.90 0.78
CA ASP A 193 6.75 25.97 -0.39
C ASP A 193 6.51 24.79 -1.37
N SER A 194 6.03 25.11 -2.57
CA SER A 194 5.68 24.11 -3.60
C SER A 194 6.88 23.33 -4.12
N GLU A 195 8.10 23.85 -3.91
CA GLU A 195 9.33 23.16 -4.32
C GLU A 195 9.66 21.96 -3.42
N LYS A 196 9.06 21.89 -2.22
CA LYS A 196 9.29 20.84 -1.22
C LYS A 196 8.11 19.88 -1.02
N VAL A 197 7.11 19.87 -1.90
CA VAL A 197 5.96 18.96 -1.75
C VAL A 197 6.44 17.51 -1.78
N LYS A 198 6.33 16.86 -0.64
CA LYS A 198 6.74 15.47 -0.40
C LYS A 198 5.50 14.57 -0.28
N LEU A 199 5.67 13.27 -0.43
CA LEU A 199 4.70 12.29 0.04
C LEU A 199 4.80 12.19 1.57
N GLU A 200 4.15 13.10 2.25
CA GLU A 200 4.10 13.22 3.69
C GLU A 200 2.68 13.63 4.09
N ASN A 201 2.19 13.22 5.26
CA ASN A 201 0.82 13.44 5.69
C ASN A 201 0.43 14.93 5.66
N HIS A 202 1.29 15.82 6.15
CA HIS A 202 1.02 17.26 6.16
C HIS A 202 0.78 17.82 4.76
N TYR A 203 1.56 17.40 3.77
CA TYR A 203 1.39 17.85 2.39
C TYR A 203 0.18 17.20 1.72
N ALA A 204 -0.06 15.93 2.02
CA ALA A 204 -1.20 15.19 1.49
C ALA A 204 -2.54 15.74 2.03
N ALA A 205 -2.61 16.04 3.32
CA ALA A 205 -3.79 16.63 3.95
C ALA A 205 -4.08 18.04 3.40
N ASN A 206 -3.07 18.82 3.07
CA ASN A 206 -3.20 20.20 2.62
C ASN A 206 -3.24 20.39 1.09
N VAL A 207 -3.21 19.31 0.34
CA VAL A 207 -3.22 19.37 -1.13
C VAL A 207 -4.40 20.14 -1.75
N HIS A 208 -5.52 20.26 -1.05
CA HIS A 208 -6.69 21.02 -1.48
C HIS A 208 -6.41 22.51 -1.70
N VAL A 209 -5.37 23.08 -1.07
CA VAL A 209 -4.97 24.47 -1.29
C VAL A 209 -4.47 24.65 -2.74
N TYR A 210 -3.79 23.65 -3.30
CA TYR A 210 -3.34 23.65 -4.69
C TYR A 210 -4.50 23.55 -5.69
N ALA A 211 -5.61 23.01 -5.25
CA ALA A 211 -6.80 22.75 -6.05
C ALA A 211 -7.84 23.89 -6.03
N GLY A 212 -7.56 25.00 -5.34
CA GLY A 212 -8.52 26.08 -5.12
C GLY A 212 -9.18 26.63 -6.38
N ALA A 213 -8.49 26.58 -7.52
CA ALA A 213 -9.03 27.04 -8.80
C ALA A 213 -10.02 26.08 -9.46
N LEU A 214 -10.17 24.85 -8.99
CA LEU A 214 -11.16 23.90 -9.54
C LEU A 214 -12.58 24.46 -9.55
N CYS A 215 -12.91 25.30 -8.56
CA CYS A 215 -14.26 25.89 -8.47
C CYS A 215 -14.48 27.10 -9.37
N PHE A 216 -13.46 27.89 -9.74
CA PHE A 216 -13.65 29.16 -10.50
C PHE A 216 -12.84 29.27 -11.81
N TYR A 217 -12.08 28.21 -12.19
CA TYR A 217 -11.40 28.21 -13.50
C TYR A 217 -12.42 28.29 -14.64
N GLY A 218 -12.20 29.24 -15.56
CA GLY A 218 -13.10 29.44 -16.67
C GLY A 218 -14.18 30.54 -16.42
N ASP A 219 -14.39 31.00 -15.18
CA ASP A 219 -15.37 32.05 -14.85
C ASP A 219 -14.83 33.42 -15.23
N SER A 220 -14.99 33.78 -16.50
CA SER A 220 -14.40 35.00 -17.09
C SER A 220 -14.99 36.29 -16.53
N ASP A 221 -16.19 36.25 -15.98
CA ASP A 221 -16.87 37.38 -15.35
C ASP A 221 -16.18 37.87 -14.06
N LEU A 222 -15.35 37.00 -13.42
CA LEU A 222 -14.51 37.41 -12.30
C LEU A 222 -13.46 38.46 -12.72
N GLY A 223 -13.01 38.48 -13.97
CA GLY A 223 -12.06 39.44 -14.53
C GLY A 223 -10.67 38.81 -14.78
N ALA A 224 -9.82 39.55 -15.50
CA ALA A 224 -8.55 39.05 -16.05
C ALA A 224 -7.54 38.58 -14.99
N SER A 225 -7.47 39.25 -13.82
CA SER A 225 -6.57 38.86 -12.73
C SER A 225 -6.94 37.48 -12.15
N PHE A 226 -8.22 37.19 -11.95
CA PHE A 226 -8.71 35.89 -11.51
C PHE A 226 -8.45 34.81 -12.55
N THR A 227 -8.65 35.10 -13.82
CA THR A 227 -8.36 34.19 -14.92
C THR A 227 -6.86 33.81 -14.95
N ALA A 228 -5.97 34.78 -14.76
CA ALA A 228 -4.53 34.54 -14.72
C ALA A 228 -4.14 33.70 -13.50
N ALA A 229 -4.66 34.06 -12.32
CA ALA A 229 -4.43 33.28 -11.10
C ALA A 229 -4.93 31.82 -11.23
N ALA A 230 -6.15 31.64 -11.74
CA ALA A 230 -6.72 30.30 -11.95
C ALA A 230 -5.85 29.43 -12.85
N LYS A 231 -5.27 29.96 -13.92
CA LYS A 231 -4.33 29.22 -14.77
C LYS A 231 -3.07 28.79 -14.03
N GLN A 232 -2.47 29.69 -13.24
CA GLN A 232 -1.29 29.35 -12.43
C GLN A 232 -1.60 28.30 -11.39
N MET A 233 -2.72 28.42 -10.68
CA MET A 233 -3.17 27.43 -9.70
C MET A 233 -3.42 26.07 -10.33
N MET A 234 -4.04 26.01 -11.51
CA MET A 234 -4.30 24.73 -12.18
C MET A 234 -3.01 24.08 -12.72
N ASN A 235 -2.02 24.85 -13.14
CA ASN A 235 -0.70 24.32 -13.48
C ASN A 235 -0.02 23.73 -12.22
N SER A 236 -0.11 24.43 -11.09
CA SER A 236 0.40 23.95 -9.81
C SER A 236 -0.33 22.69 -9.33
N PHE A 237 -1.64 22.62 -9.51
CA PHE A 237 -2.44 21.45 -9.23
C PHE A 237 -1.99 20.23 -10.07
N GLN A 238 -1.78 20.43 -11.38
CA GLN A 238 -1.28 19.37 -12.27
C GLN A 238 0.09 18.85 -11.81
N ASP A 239 1.02 19.78 -11.53
CA ASP A 239 2.38 19.44 -11.10
C ASP A 239 2.38 18.74 -9.73
N VAL A 240 1.68 19.34 -8.74
CA VAL A 240 1.75 18.86 -7.35
C VAL A 240 0.90 17.60 -7.12
N PHE A 241 -0.40 17.66 -7.42
CA PHE A 241 -1.31 16.56 -7.10
C PHE A 241 -1.17 15.41 -8.08
N ILE A 242 -1.26 15.71 -9.39
CA ILE A 242 -1.30 14.64 -10.40
C ILE A 242 0.08 13.98 -10.58
N GLU A 243 1.14 14.80 -10.75
CA GLU A 243 2.44 14.27 -11.12
C GLU A 243 3.28 13.89 -9.90
N ARG A 244 3.36 14.77 -8.90
CA ARG A 244 4.24 14.54 -7.75
C ARG A 244 3.62 13.67 -6.66
N GLN A 245 2.33 13.82 -6.35
CA GLN A 245 1.70 12.99 -5.32
C GLN A 245 1.16 11.67 -5.90
N LEU A 246 0.15 11.72 -6.75
CA LEU A 246 -0.44 10.49 -7.28
C LEU A 246 0.53 9.68 -8.17
N GLY A 247 1.32 10.37 -9.02
CA GLY A 247 2.27 9.71 -9.92
C GLY A 247 3.43 9.07 -9.17
N VAL A 248 3.94 9.75 -8.13
CA VAL A 248 5.04 9.23 -7.29
C VAL A 248 4.55 8.11 -6.39
N ALA A 249 3.36 8.25 -5.76
CA ALA A 249 2.77 7.19 -4.95
C ALA A 249 2.59 5.90 -5.76
N ALA A 250 2.00 5.99 -6.96
CA ALA A 250 1.83 4.85 -7.85
C ALA A 250 3.15 4.13 -8.21
N LYS A 251 4.26 4.88 -8.23
CA LYS A 251 5.58 4.36 -8.55
C LYS A 251 6.26 3.74 -7.32
N ILE A 252 6.28 4.44 -6.19
CA ILE A 252 6.92 3.97 -4.93
C ILE A 252 6.27 2.68 -4.46
N PHE A 253 4.94 2.62 -4.53
CA PHE A 253 4.15 1.48 -4.07
C PHE A 253 3.90 0.44 -5.16
N GLU A 254 4.67 0.44 -6.23
CA GLU A 254 4.69 -0.59 -7.29
C GLU A 254 3.31 -0.92 -7.89
N GLY A 255 2.49 0.08 -8.10
CA GLY A 255 1.14 -0.13 -8.64
C GLY A 255 0.17 -0.75 -7.63
N SER A 256 0.38 -0.51 -6.34
CA SER A 256 -0.42 -0.96 -5.21
C SER A 256 -0.72 0.23 -4.29
N SER A 257 -1.20 -0.02 -3.07
CA SER A 257 -1.51 0.99 -2.07
C SER A 257 -0.75 0.74 -0.78
N ASP A 258 -0.19 1.80 -0.21
CA ASP A 258 0.53 1.80 1.06
C ASP A 258 0.78 3.26 1.47
N TRP A 259 1.30 3.48 2.70
CA TRP A 259 1.76 4.78 3.13
C TRP A 259 2.99 4.66 4.04
N MET A 260 4.03 5.38 3.70
CA MET A 260 5.36 5.24 4.31
C MET A 260 5.48 5.74 5.74
N GLU A 261 4.51 6.50 6.24
CA GLU A 261 4.50 7.02 7.61
C GLU A 261 3.70 6.14 8.56
N GLY A 262 3.22 4.98 8.07
CA GLY A 262 2.42 4.03 8.84
C GLY A 262 0.94 4.35 8.94
N ASP A 263 0.23 3.49 9.64
CA ASP A 263 -1.23 3.48 9.62
C ASP A 263 -1.88 4.73 10.20
N SER A 264 -1.23 5.40 11.15
CA SER A 264 -1.74 6.62 11.77
C SER A 264 -1.84 7.77 10.77
N TYR A 265 -0.73 8.06 10.09
CA TYR A 265 -0.67 9.15 9.12
C TYR A 265 -1.22 8.78 7.76
N SER A 266 -1.30 7.49 7.46
CA SER A 266 -1.93 7.04 6.22
C SER A 266 -3.40 7.45 6.14
N MET A 267 -4.11 7.44 7.26
CA MET A 267 -5.52 7.80 7.28
C MET A 267 -5.72 9.27 6.89
N ASP A 268 -4.92 10.18 7.44
CA ASP A 268 -4.98 11.60 7.12
C ASP A 268 -4.61 11.85 5.65
N ALA A 269 -3.51 11.24 5.19
CA ALA A 269 -3.04 11.35 3.83
C ALA A 269 -4.03 10.79 2.80
N PHE A 270 -4.56 9.59 3.05
CA PHE A 270 -5.58 8.99 2.19
C PHE A 270 -6.82 9.87 2.12
N THR A 271 -7.29 10.38 3.27
CA THR A 271 -8.48 11.23 3.30
C THR A 271 -8.28 12.47 2.45
N GLY A 272 -7.20 13.21 2.63
CA GLY A 272 -6.91 14.40 1.85
C GLY A 272 -6.80 14.13 0.35
N LEU A 273 -5.97 13.16 -0.04
CA LEU A 273 -5.74 12.82 -1.44
C LEU A 273 -6.97 12.20 -2.11
N MET A 274 -7.72 11.33 -1.42
CA MET A 274 -8.93 10.70 -1.97
C MET A 274 -10.08 11.69 -2.08
N MET A 275 -10.25 12.58 -1.12
CA MET A 275 -11.23 13.68 -1.22
C MET A 275 -10.92 14.57 -2.42
N LEU A 276 -9.65 14.92 -2.64
CA LEU A 276 -9.27 15.70 -3.80
C LEU A 276 -9.45 14.92 -5.10
N ALA A 277 -9.12 13.63 -5.13
CA ALA A 277 -9.38 12.79 -6.28
C ALA A 277 -10.89 12.72 -6.63
N GLY A 278 -11.75 12.61 -5.61
CA GLY A 278 -13.20 12.67 -5.79
C GLY A 278 -13.71 14.03 -6.26
N ALA A 279 -13.23 15.10 -5.65
CA ALA A 279 -13.59 16.48 -6.01
C ALA A 279 -13.13 16.83 -7.44
N SER A 280 -11.86 16.57 -7.76
CA SER A 280 -11.27 16.89 -9.06
C SER A 280 -11.73 15.97 -10.18
N GLY A 281 -12.01 14.70 -9.88
CA GLY A 281 -12.48 13.75 -10.87
C GLY A 281 -13.77 14.19 -11.55
N SER A 282 -14.76 14.65 -10.78
CA SER A 282 -16.00 15.19 -11.32
C SER A 282 -15.80 16.47 -12.14
N VAL A 283 -14.84 17.33 -11.74
CA VAL A 283 -14.49 18.57 -12.44
C VAL A 283 -13.82 18.30 -13.78
N LEU A 284 -12.90 17.33 -13.79
CA LEU A 284 -12.08 17.00 -14.96
C LEU A 284 -12.70 15.93 -15.88
N GLY A 285 -13.81 15.31 -15.45
CA GLY A 285 -14.42 14.19 -16.17
C GLY A 285 -13.53 12.94 -16.15
N GLU A 286 -12.83 12.69 -15.02
CA GLU A 286 -11.90 11.59 -14.84
C GLU A 286 -12.26 10.74 -13.61
N ASN A 287 -11.90 9.46 -13.66
CA ASN A 287 -11.99 8.59 -12.48
C ASN A 287 -10.58 8.23 -12.00
N PHE A 288 -10.04 9.03 -11.11
CA PHE A 288 -8.70 8.82 -10.55
C PHE A 288 -8.60 7.51 -9.76
N PHE A 289 -9.66 7.08 -9.10
CA PHE A 289 -9.68 5.80 -8.37
C PHE A 289 -9.51 4.60 -9.29
N ALA A 290 -10.05 4.67 -10.50
CA ALA A 290 -9.87 3.61 -11.48
C ALA A 290 -8.51 3.71 -12.21
N ALA A 291 -8.01 4.91 -12.39
CA ALA A 291 -6.80 5.17 -13.17
C ALA A 291 -5.49 5.04 -12.38
N ASN A 292 -5.52 5.33 -11.08
CA ASN A 292 -4.34 5.32 -10.23
C ASN A 292 -4.36 4.09 -9.29
N PRO A 293 -3.39 3.17 -9.40
CA PRO A 293 -3.35 1.95 -8.57
C PRO A 293 -3.30 2.23 -7.07
N TRP A 294 -2.63 3.31 -6.65
CA TRP A 294 -2.53 3.68 -5.24
C TRP A 294 -3.92 3.97 -4.63
N LEU A 295 -4.75 4.73 -5.33
CA LEU A 295 -6.14 4.99 -4.93
C LEU A 295 -7.03 3.75 -5.09
N HIS A 296 -6.78 2.96 -6.14
CA HIS A 296 -7.57 1.77 -6.47
C HIS A 296 -7.53 0.73 -5.36
N PHE A 297 -6.33 0.44 -4.84
CA PHE A 297 -6.09 -0.60 -3.86
C PHE A 297 -6.16 -0.14 -2.40
N ALA A 298 -6.48 1.13 -2.12
CA ALA A 298 -6.62 1.64 -0.77
C ALA A 298 -7.56 0.79 0.13
N PRO A 299 -8.71 0.25 -0.34
CA PRO A 299 -9.53 -0.65 0.47
C PRO A 299 -8.81 -1.92 0.92
N LEU A 300 -7.89 -2.45 0.10
CA LEU A 300 -7.11 -3.62 0.47
C LEU A 300 -6.04 -3.28 1.50
N TYR A 301 -5.38 -2.13 1.36
CA TYR A 301 -4.43 -1.65 2.36
C TYR A 301 -5.09 -1.58 3.75
N ILE A 302 -6.24 -0.92 3.86
CA ILE A 302 -6.99 -0.83 5.11
C ILE A 302 -7.34 -2.22 5.65
N TYR A 303 -7.89 -3.11 4.83
CA TYR A 303 -8.32 -4.44 5.26
C TYR A 303 -7.16 -5.30 5.79
N TYR A 304 -6.02 -5.28 5.08
CA TYR A 304 -4.88 -6.10 5.45
C TYR A 304 -3.99 -5.49 6.52
N SER A 305 -4.21 -4.23 6.87
CA SER A 305 -3.55 -3.60 8.01
C SER A 305 -4.28 -3.88 9.34
N LEU A 306 -5.49 -4.44 9.31
CA LEU A 306 -6.25 -4.76 10.53
C LEU A 306 -5.88 -6.14 11.09
N ILE A 307 -5.59 -6.19 12.38
CA ILE A 307 -5.33 -7.43 13.13
C ILE A 307 -6.62 -8.26 13.19
N PRO A 308 -6.61 -9.54 12.75
CA PRO A 308 -7.79 -10.39 12.77
C PRO A 308 -8.05 -10.99 14.17
N MET A 309 -8.14 -10.14 15.18
CA MET A 309 -8.53 -10.46 16.56
C MET A 309 -8.83 -9.13 17.24
N PRO A 310 -10.01 -8.94 17.81
CA PRO A 310 -10.32 -7.69 18.52
C PRO A 310 -9.66 -7.69 19.92
N TYR A 311 -9.29 -6.50 20.38
CA TYR A 311 -8.96 -6.21 21.75
C TYR A 311 -10.08 -5.34 22.35
N GLU A 312 -10.67 -5.76 23.47
CA GLU A 312 -11.83 -5.09 24.11
C GLU A 312 -13.00 -4.79 23.15
N GLY A 313 -13.16 -5.64 22.13
CA GLY A 313 -14.20 -5.50 21.10
C GLY A 313 -13.85 -4.58 19.95
N GLU A 314 -12.65 -4.00 19.90
CA GLU A 314 -12.15 -3.14 18.85
C GLU A 314 -11.07 -3.85 18.01
N TYR A 315 -11.10 -3.64 16.68
CA TYR A 315 -10.04 -4.12 15.77
C TYR A 315 -9.05 -3.00 15.52
N TYR A 316 -7.79 -3.28 15.78
CA TYR A 316 -6.70 -2.32 15.63
C TYR A 316 -5.89 -2.58 14.38
N PHE A 317 -5.29 -1.53 13.85
CA PHE A 317 -4.28 -1.67 12.82
C PHE A 317 -3.01 -2.30 13.39
N THR A 318 -2.33 -3.09 12.56
CA THR A 318 -1.01 -3.63 12.91
C THR A 318 -0.01 -2.50 13.06
N GLN A 319 1.05 -2.74 13.81
CA GLN A 319 2.13 -1.76 13.90
C GLN A 319 2.96 -1.78 12.61
N HIS A 320 3.01 -0.64 11.94
CA HIS A 320 3.79 -0.38 10.74
C HIS A 320 4.21 1.08 10.74
N ASN A 321 5.54 1.34 10.64
CA ASN A 321 6.11 2.68 10.81
C ASN A 321 5.55 3.38 12.06
N THR A 322 5.31 4.70 12.00
CA THR A 322 4.75 5.43 13.14
C THR A 322 3.25 5.17 13.27
N SER A 323 2.88 4.14 13.99
CA SER A 323 1.48 3.84 14.31
C SER A 323 1.09 4.29 15.71
N SER A 324 -0.13 4.72 15.91
CA SER A 324 -0.64 5.25 17.19
C SER A 324 -1.79 4.44 17.80
N GLY A 325 -1.93 3.17 17.44
CA GLY A 325 -2.98 2.31 17.99
C GLY A 325 -4.40 2.66 17.49
N TRP A 326 -4.51 3.07 16.23
CA TRP A 326 -5.79 3.41 15.62
C TRP A 326 -6.69 2.17 15.51
N SER A 327 -7.97 2.38 15.80
CA SER A 327 -9.02 1.38 15.62
C SER A 327 -9.57 1.41 14.20
N GLY A 328 -9.91 0.23 13.66
CA GLY A 328 -10.61 0.13 12.38
C GLY A 328 -12.00 0.79 12.35
N ARG A 329 -12.53 1.20 13.51
CA ARG A 329 -13.78 1.97 13.65
C ARG A 329 -13.61 3.46 13.44
N ASP A 330 -12.45 3.90 12.98
CA ASP A 330 -12.22 5.31 12.72
C ASP A 330 -13.10 5.82 11.56
N ARG A 331 -13.56 7.06 11.71
CA ARG A 331 -14.40 7.76 10.71
C ARG A 331 -13.70 7.91 9.37
N THR A 332 -12.40 8.14 9.41
CA THR A 332 -11.53 8.30 8.26
C THR A 332 -11.48 7.03 7.41
N THR A 333 -11.34 5.88 8.06
CA THR A 333 -11.42 4.56 7.42
C THR A 333 -12.74 4.39 6.67
N SER A 334 -13.85 4.80 7.32
CA SER A 334 -15.18 4.80 6.74
C SER A 334 -15.28 5.67 5.50
N ALA A 335 -14.78 6.90 5.58
CA ALA A 335 -14.80 7.84 4.46
C ALA A 335 -14.03 7.31 3.25
N ILE A 336 -12.83 6.79 3.48
CA ILE A 336 -11.98 6.17 2.45
C ILE A 336 -12.71 5.01 1.76
N MET A 337 -13.25 4.07 2.54
CA MET A 337 -13.96 2.91 2.01
C MET A 337 -15.23 3.30 1.22
N ASN A 338 -15.99 4.29 1.69
CA ASN A 338 -17.16 4.79 0.99
C ASN A 338 -16.80 5.47 -0.33
N MET A 339 -15.77 6.33 -0.34
CA MET A 339 -15.29 6.98 -1.56
C MET A 339 -14.82 5.96 -2.59
N ALA A 340 -14.05 4.96 -2.16
CA ALA A 340 -13.59 3.88 -3.03
C ALA A 340 -14.76 3.05 -3.58
N ALA A 341 -15.72 2.65 -2.73
CA ALA A 341 -16.88 1.88 -3.15
C ALA A 341 -17.70 2.61 -4.21
N ALA A 342 -17.97 3.90 -4.03
CA ALA A 342 -18.71 4.70 -4.99
C ALA A 342 -17.93 4.88 -6.31
N SER A 343 -16.65 5.22 -6.21
CA SER A 343 -15.82 5.59 -7.38
C SER A 343 -15.39 4.38 -8.21
N LEU A 344 -15.25 3.20 -7.59
CA LEU A 344 -14.85 1.96 -8.27
C LEU A 344 -16.03 1.13 -8.79
N SER A 345 -17.27 1.49 -8.46
CA SER A 345 -18.46 0.67 -8.75
C SER A 345 -18.59 0.24 -10.22
N ALA A 346 -18.13 1.06 -11.16
CA ALA A 346 -18.14 0.75 -12.58
C ALA A 346 -16.84 0.11 -13.08
N ALA A 347 -15.70 0.45 -12.48
CA ALA A 347 -14.37 0.03 -12.94
C ALA A 347 -13.94 -1.31 -12.31
N ASP A 348 -14.22 -1.51 -11.04
CA ASP A 348 -13.98 -2.75 -10.29
C ASP A 348 -15.15 -3.03 -9.34
N PRO A 349 -16.24 -3.63 -9.86
CA PRO A 349 -17.44 -3.86 -9.07
C PRO A 349 -17.26 -4.84 -7.90
N ASN A 350 -16.25 -5.70 -7.94
CA ASN A 350 -15.97 -6.62 -6.84
C ASN A 350 -15.28 -5.89 -5.69
N LEU A 351 -14.24 -5.12 -5.96
CA LEU A 351 -13.56 -4.32 -4.95
C LEU A 351 -14.48 -3.24 -4.36
N ALA A 352 -15.31 -2.61 -5.20
CA ALA A 352 -16.34 -1.67 -4.75
C ALA A 352 -17.36 -2.34 -3.81
N ALA A 353 -17.83 -3.54 -4.17
CA ALA A 353 -18.79 -4.30 -3.35
C ALA A 353 -18.16 -4.77 -2.02
N PHE A 354 -16.88 -5.11 -2.02
CA PHE A 354 -16.13 -5.40 -0.81
C PHE A 354 -15.99 -4.17 0.10
N ALA A 355 -15.60 -3.02 -0.46
CA ALA A 355 -15.47 -1.78 0.31
C ALA A 355 -16.83 -1.35 0.92
N ALA A 356 -17.92 -1.48 0.17
CA ALA A 356 -19.26 -1.22 0.68
C ALA A 356 -19.70 -2.22 1.77
N TRP A 357 -19.32 -3.50 1.63
CA TRP A 357 -19.58 -4.52 2.65
C TRP A 357 -18.77 -4.23 3.91
N PHE A 358 -17.51 -3.81 3.77
CA PHE A 358 -16.66 -3.47 4.89
C PHE A 358 -17.31 -2.38 5.76
N CYS A 359 -17.86 -1.35 5.16
CA CYS A 359 -18.54 -0.26 5.87
C CYS A 359 -19.84 -0.68 6.58
N GLU A 360 -20.62 -1.61 6.00
CA GLU A 360 -21.99 -1.83 6.47
C GLU A 360 -22.17 -3.17 7.21
N ARG A 361 -21.32 -4.16 6.96
CA ARG A 361 -21.51 -5.53 7.43
C ARG A 361 -20.28 -6.16 8.08
N SER A 362 -19.12 -5.55 7.94
CA SER A 362 -17.91 -6.07 8.52
C SER A 362 -17.94 -6.01 10.06
N PRO A 363 -17.44 -7.02 10.76
CA PRO A 363 -17.25 -6.97 12.20
C PRO A 363 -16.13 -5.98 12.60
N TYR A 364 -15.30 -5.55 11.66
CA TYR A 364 -14.34 -4.46 11.89
C TYR A 364 -14.98 -3.12 12.26
N GLY A 365 -16.28 -3.05 12.16
CA GLY A 365 -17.11 -2.22 13.04
C GLY A 365 -17.37 -0.80 12.61
N LEU A 366 -17.16 -0.48 11.36
CA LEU A 366 -17.58 0.81 10.84
C LEU A 366 -19.10 0.88 10.69
N ARG A 367 -19.79 1.24 11.75
CA ARG A 367 -21.22 1.57 11.68
C ARG A 367 -21.38 2.94 11.04
N VAL A 368 -21.17 3.02 9.73
CA VAL A 368 -21.44 4.22 8.93
C VAL A 368 -22.90 4.68 9.06
N ASP A 369 -23.78 3.80 9.54
CA ASP A 369 -25.20 4.05 9.69
C ASP A 369 -25.61 4.65 11.04
N ASP A 370 -24.69 4.77 11.99
CA ASP A 370 -25.03 5.36 13.27
C ASP A 370 -24.87 6.88 13.22
N TYR A 371 -25.97 7.57 12.92
CA TYR A 371 -26.03 9.03 12.94
C TYR A 371 -25.56 9.61 14.27
N ALA A 372 -25.85 8.95 15.40
CA ALA A 372 -25.43 9.41 16.71
C ALA A 372 -23.91 9.44 16.88
N TYR A 373 -23.20 8.53 16.23
CA TYR A 373 -21.73 8.50 16.22
C TYR A 373 -21.11 9.67 15.44
N TYR A 374 -21.76 10.08 14.34
CA TYR A 374 -21.29 11.17 13.48
C TYR A 374 -21.82 12.55 13.87
N LYS A 375 -22.81 12.62 14.77
CA LYS A 375 -23.48 13.86 15.16
C LYS A 375 -22.53 15.03 15.53
N PRO A 376 -21.37 14.78 16.18
CA PRO A 376 -20.41 15.85 16.47
C PRO A 376 -19.71 16.41 15.25
N HIS A 377 -19.78 15.73 14.08
CA HIS A 377 -18.98 16.06 12.91
C HIS A 377 -19.82 16.05 11.63
N LEU A 378 -20.56 17.14 11.40
CA LEU A 378 -21.44 17.33 10.24
C LEU A 378 -20.74 17.13 8.89
N TYR A 379 -19.42 17.29 8.83
CA TYR A 379 -18.67 17.13 7.58
C TYR A 379 -18.62 15.68 7.06
N ASP A 380 -18.70 14.69 7.94
CA ASP A 380 -18.64 13.28 7.51
C ASP A 380 -19.93 12.87 6.81
N PHE A 381 -21.06 13.41 7.25
CA PHE A 381 -22.36 13.17 6.61
C PHE A 381 -22.47 13.72 5.19
N PHE A 382 -21.78 14.81 4.91
CA PHE A 382 -21.69 15.36 3.57
C PHE A 382 -21.23 14.26 2.59
N TYR A 383 -20.15 13.55 2.89
CA TYR A 383 -19.62 12.50 2.03
C TYR A 383 -20.53 11.29 1.90
N LYS A 384 -21.25 10.93 2.95
CA LYS A 384 -22.25 9.86 2.91
C LYS A 384 -23.31 10.09 1.82
N PHE A 385 -23.80 11.32 1.68
CA PHE A 385 -24.77 11.65 0.65
C PHE A 385 -24.15 11.82 -0.74
N VAL A 386 -22.98 12.41 -0.81
CA VAL A 386 -22.24 12.62 -2.05
C VAL A 386 -21.85 11.28 -2.69
N PHE A 387 -21.23 10.37 -1.96
CA PHE A 387 -20.74 9.11 -2.50
C PHE A 387 -21.76 7.97 -2.46
N GLY A 388 -22.64 7.93 -1.48
CA GLY A 388 -23.84 7.09 -1.47
C GLY A 388 -23.64 5.60 -1.75
N THR A 389 -23.10 4.81 -0.81
CA THR A 389 -22.72 3.42 -1.02
C THR A 389 -23.86 2.39 -0.81
N ARG A 390 -25.00 2.77 -0.22
CA ARG A 390 -26.13 1.83 0.01
C ARG A 390 -26.64 1.13 -1.24
N ILE A 391 -26.47 1.76 -2.40
CA ILE A 391 -26.85 1.18 -3.70
C ILE A 391 -25.78 0.23 -4.27
N VAL A 392 -24.55 0.28 -3.76
CA VAL A 392 -23.47 -0.61 -4.18
C VAL A 392 -23.75 -2.00 -3.58
N PRO A 393 -23.67 -3.08 -4.36
CA PRO A 393 -23.76 -4.45 -3.84
C PRO A 393 -22.75 -4.65 -2.69
N LYS A 394 -23.05 -5.53 -1.75
CA LYS A 394 -22.18 -5.87 -0.64
C LYS A 394 -21.71 -7.30 -0.79
N LYS A 395 -20.42 -7.49 -0.88
CA LYS A 395 -19.78 -8.80 -0.97
C LYS A 395 -18.74 -8.94 0.12
N SER A 396 -18.82 -10.04 0.87
CA SER A 396 -17.73 -10.44 1.77
C SER A 396 -16.43 -10.59 1.00
N PRO A 397 -15.27 -10.65 1.68
CA PRO A 397 -14.00 -10.87 0.99
C PRO A 397 -14.01 -12.11 0.08
N ASP A 398 -14.62 -13.22 0.52
CA ASP A 398 -14.73 -14.45 -0.27
C ASP A 398 -15.62 -14.25 -1.51
N GLU A 399 -16.80 -13.63 -1.35
CA GLU A 399 -17.73 -13.35 -2.45
C GLU A 399 -17.15 -12.35 -3.46
N ALA A 400 -16.31 -11.43 -3.01
CA ALA A 400 -15.61 -10.46 -3.84
C ALA A 400 -14.33 -11.04 -4.47
N ALA A 401 -13.96 -12.27 -4.09
CA ALA A 401 -12.72 -12.93 -4.50
C ALA A 401 -11.46 -12.11 -4.14
N ILE A 402 -11.47 -11.49 -2.96
CA ILE A 402 -10.29 -10.80 -2.43
C ILE A 402 -9.18 -11.83 -2.20
N PRO A 403 -7.96 -11.62 -2.70
CA PRO A 403 -6.90 -12.62 -2.59
C PRO A 403 -6.44 -12.79 -1.14
N LEU A 404 -6.13 -14.02 -0.72
CA LEU A 404 -5.58 -14.29 0.62
C LEU A 404 -4.15 -13.77 0.80
N SER A 405 -3.43 -13.55 -0.30
CA SER A 405 -2.07 -13.01 -0.27
C SER A 405 -1.81 -12.11 -1.44
N LEU A 406 -1.18 -10.99 -1.18
CA LEU A 406 -0.83 -10.02 -2.20
C LEU A 406 0.34 -9.14 -1.74
N HIS A 407 0.88 -8.37 -2.68
CA HIS A 407 1.84 -7.31 -2.42
C HIS A 407 1.10 -5.97 -2.31
N LEU A 408 1.32 -5.27 -1.24
CA LEU A 408 0.80 -3.93 -0.98
C LEU A 408 1.98 -2.99 -0.69
N GLY A 409 2.32 -2.17 -1.66
CA GLY A 409 3.36 -1.16 -1.51
C GLY A 409 4.70 -1.71 -1.04
N GLN A 410 5.01 -1.51 0.22
CA GLN A 410 6.27 -1.94 0.84
C GLN A 410 6.15 -3.25 1.61
N MET A 411 4.97 -3.89 1.62
CA MET A 411 4.75 -5.13 2.36
C MET A 411 4.13 -6.25 1.51
N HIS A 412 4.38 -7.48 1.91
CA HIS A 412 3.67 -8.67 1.47
C HIS A 412 2.73 -9.12 2.57
N VAL A 413 1.47 -9.25 2.23
CA VAL A 413 0.45 -9.69 3.16
C VAL A 413 0.02 -11.10 2.81
N MET A 414 -0.09 -11.96 3.83
CA MET A 414 -0.46 -13.37 3.70
C MET A 414 -1.47 -13.72 4.79
N ARG A 415 -2.63 -14.24 4.39
CA ARG A 415 -3.67 -14.70 5.34
C ARG A 415 -3.97 -16.18 5.12
N SER A 416 -4.36 -16.88 6.18
CA SER A 416 -4.88 -18.26 6.07
C SER A 416 -6.25 -18.29 5.37
N ASP A 417 -7.10 -17.36 5.75
CA ASP A 417 -8.48 -17.20 5.32
C ASP A 417 -8.96 -15.76 5.61
N HIS A 418 -10.23 -15.49 5.42
CA HIS A 418 -10.86 -14.20 5.72
C HIS A 418 -11.56 -14.13 7.09
N GLY A 419 -11.21 -15.04 8.01
CA GLY A 419 -11.70 -15.01 9.39
C GLY A 419 -11.33 -13.73 10.14
N TYR A 420 -12.17 -13.35 11.11
CA TYR A 420 -12.00 -12.10 11.85
C TYR A 420 -11.32 -12.29 13.20
N ASP A 421 -11.51 -13.46 13.81
CA ASP A 421 -11.02 -13.74 15.15
C ASP A 421 -9.93 -14.80 15.16
N ASP A 422 -9.72 -15.49 14.06
CA ASP A 422 -8.90 -16.70 14.00
C ASP A 422 -7.96 -16.78 12.79
N ALA A 423 -8.04 -15.91 11.82
CA ALA A 423 -7.16 -15.96 10.66
C ALA A 423 -5.69 -15.70 11.04
N THR A 424 -4.77 -16.41 10.40
CA THR A 424 -3.39 -15.98 10.35
C THR A 424 -3.27 -14.73 9.51
N LEU A 425 -2.51 -13.76 9.99
CA LEU A 425 -2.06 -12.60 9.23
C LEU A 425 -0.55 -12.47 9.38
N ILE A 426 0.14 -12.48 8.26
CA ILE A 426 1.57 -12.19 8.18
C ILE A 426 1.74 -10.97 7.31
N GLN A 427 2.47 -9.98 7.81
CA GLN A 427 2.92 -8.84 7.05
C GLN A 427 4.44 -8.89 7.01
N PHE A 428 5.01 -8.98 5.84
CA PHE A 428 6.45 -8.99 5.62
C PHE A 428 6.87 -7.72 4.87
N PHE A 429 7.69 -6.90 5.51
CA PHE A 429 8.09 -5.60 5.00
C PHE A 429 9.32 -5.73 4.10
N SER A 430 9.12 -5.49 2.81
CA SER A 430 10.13 -5.58 1.77
C SER A 430 10.35 -4.25 1.08
N MET A 431 10.69 -3.24 1.86
CA MET A 431 10.87 -1.87 1.39
C MET A 431 11.87 -1.81 0.25
N GLN A 432 11.44 -1.39 -0.92
CA GLN A 432 12.33 -1.24 -2.07
C GLN A 432 12.93 0.16 -2.15
N TYR A 433 12.22 1.14 -1.64
CA TYR A 433 12.66 2.53 -1.64
C TYR A 433 12.63 3.08 -0.23
N TRP A 434 13.71 3.76 0.13
CA TRP A 434 13.77 4.57 1.34
C TRP A 434 13.29 5.97 1.02
N TYR A 435 12.33 6.42 1.80
CA TYR A 435 11.78 7.76 1.68
C TYR A 435 11.98 8.47 3.02
N GLN A 436 12.87 9.46 3.07
CA GLN A 436 13.13 10.13 4.33
C GLN A 436 12.03 11.14 4.61
N ASN A 437 11.13 10.78 5.50
CA ASN A 437 10.35 11.71 6.28
C ASN A 437 10.58 11.45 7.77
N GLY A 438 10.03 12.27 8.65
CA GLY A 438 10.28 12.17 10.08
C GLY A 438 9.67 10.94 10.76
N HIS A 439 8.92 10.10 10.03
CA HIS A 439 8.06 9.05 10.58
C HIS A 439 8.32 7.66 10.00
N ASN A 440 9.28 7.54 9.06
CA ASN A 440 9.69 6.24 8.55
C ASN A 440 10.50 5.49 9.59
N GLU A 441 10.12 4.25 9.79
CA GLU A 441 10.82 3.29 10.63
C GLU A 441 11.66 2.32 9.78
N GLU A 442 12.71 1.78 10.37
CA GLU A 442 13.63 0.89 9.67
C GLU A 442 13.13 -0.56 9.68
N GLU A 443 11.96 -0.81 9.08
CA GLU A 443 11.29 -2.12 9.05
C GLU A 443 11.80 -3.03 7.94
N ILE A 444 12.98 -2.81 7.43
CA ILE A 444 13.55 -3.53 6.28
C ILE A 444 13.74 -5.01 6.59
N GLY A 445 12.93 -5.85 5.94
CA GLY A 445 12.90 -7.28 6.21
C GLY A 445 12.21 -7.67 7.52
N SER A 446 11.57 -6.72 8.22
CA SER A 446 10.73 -7.00 9.38
C SER A 446 9.46 -7.78 8.99
N PHE A 447 8.82 -8.39 9.96
CA PHE A 447 7.52 -9.02 9.77
C PHE A 447 6.69 -9.00 11.05
N ASN A 448 5.38 -8.90 10.89
CA ASN A 448 4.39 -9.12 11.94
C ASN A 448 3.70 -10.48 11.70
N LEU A 449 3.35 -11.15 12.78
CA LEU A 449 2.69 -12.46 12.76
C LEU A 449 1.57 -12.50 13.78
N HIS A 450 0.36 -12.72 13.31
CA HIS A 450 -0.84 -12.84 14.11
C HIS A 450 -1.50 -14.20 13.85
N ARG A 451 -1.93 -14.88 14.89
CA ARG A 451 -2.78 -16.08 14.86
C ARG A 451 -3.48 -16.19 16.20
N PHE A 452 -4.80 -16.05 16.25
CA PHE A 452 -5.56 -15.94 17.51
C PHE A 452 -5.00 -14.85 18.45
N GLY A 453 -4.60 -13.74 17.88
CA GLY A 453 -3.91 -12.62 18.51
C GLY A 453 -2.46 -12.44 18.06
N PRO A 454 -1.82 -11.34 18.45
CA PRO A 454 -0.43 -11.05 18.09
C PRO A 454 0.55 -12.07 18.68
N LEU A 455 1.53 -12.55 17.88
CA LEU A 455 2.57 -13.47 18.29
C LEU A 455 3.98 -12.89 18.08
N VAL A 456 4.18 -12.23 16.94
CA VAL A 456 5.39 -11.47 16.61
C VAL A 456 4.91 -10.12 16.12
N ILE A 457 5.34 -9.06 16.77
CA ILE A 457 4.91 -7.70 16.46
C ILE A 457 6.10 -6.75 16.52
N ALA A 458 6.07 -5.70 15.69
CA ALA A 458 7.02 -4.60 15.86
C ALA A 458 6.82 -3.93 17.23
N ALA A 459 7.90 -3.41 17.79
CA ALA A 459 7.91 -2.93 19.17
C ALA A 459 7.47 -1.48 19.32
N THR A 460 7.20 -0.73 18.25
CA THR A 460 7.18 0.72 18.34
C THR A 460 5.84 1.38 18.50
N CYS A 461 5.83 2.36 19.41
CA CYS A 461 4.96 3.52 19.36
C CYS A 461 5.78 4.77 19.64
N THR A 462 6.15 5.49 18.64
CA THR A 462 6.94 6.72 18.79
C THR A 462 6.08 7.94 19.14
N LYS A 463 4.80 7.92 18.87
CA LYS A 463 3.94 9.10 18.97
C LYS A 463 3.35 9.33 20.37
N ASN A 464 2.95 8.27 21.05
CA ASN A 464 2.36 8.38 22.41
C ASN A 464 3.39 8.22 23.53
N ALA A 465 4.60 7.90 23.18
CA ALA A 465 5.75 8.05 24.05
C ALA A 465 5.98 9.54 24.32
N GLY A 466 4.99 10.22 24.92
CA GLY A 466 4.96 11.62 25.21
C GLY A 466 6.35 12.27 25.28
N SER A 467 6.84 12.77 24.18
CA SER A 467 8.00 13.67 24.04
C SER A 467 9.33 13.25 24.70
N GLY A 468 9.52 12.02 25.13
CA GLY A 468 10.67 11.60 25.94
C GLY A 468 11.79 10.89 25.19
N ILE A 469 11.54 10.28 24.02
CA ILE A 469 12.59 9.70 23.20
C ILE A 469 13.01 10.74 22.17
N PRO A 470 14.29 11.15 22.13
CA PRO A 470 14.77 12.03 21.05
C PRO A 470 14.45 11.40 19.70
N ARG A 471 13.90 12.18 18.77
CA ARG A 471 13.60 11.75 17.39
C ARG A 471 14.77 11.04 16.70
N ALA A 472 16.01 11.37 17.08
CA ALA A 472 17.23 10.74 16.62
C ALA A 472 17.45 9.31 17.14
N GLU A 473 16.70 8.88 18.16
CA GLU A 473 16.83 7.56 18.79
C GLU A 473 15.56 6.71 18.60
N SER A 474 14.43 7.31 18.23
CA SER A 474 13.22 6.60 17.82
C SER A 474 13.37 6.08 16.39
N GLY A 475 12.98 4.85 16.12
CA GLY A 475 13.05 4.25 14.79
C GLY A 475 14.35 3.52 14.46
N LYS A 476 15.20 3.25 15.45
CA LYS A 476 16.41 2.46 15.24
C LYS A 476 16.11 0.96 15.36
N GLY A 477 15.65 0.45 14.30
CA GLY A 477 15.38 -0.81 13.77
C GLY A 477 15.44 -2.03 14.66
N MET A 478 16.59 -2.42 15.16
CA MET A 478 16.75 -3.67 15.88
C MET A 478 16.14 -3.66 17.29
N ALA A 479 16.09 -2.50 17.92
CA ALA A 479 15.46 -2.36 19.24
C ALA A 479 13.92 -2.44 19.16
N GLN A 480 13.36 -2.28 17.98
CA GLN A 480 11.94 -2.05 17.78
C GLN A 480 11.31 -2.96 16.71
N ASN A 481 12.08 -3.56 15.81
CA ASN A 481 11.57 -4.30 14.66
C ASN A 481 12.08 -5.75 14.61
N ASN A 482 11.32 -6.63 13.98
CA ASN A 482 11.64 -8.05 13.79
C ASN A 482 12.61 -8.24 12.63
N VAL A 483 13.78 -7.66 12.73
CA VAL A 483 14.80 -7.52 11.69
C VAL A 483 16.04 -8.36 11.94
N PHE A 484 17.04 -8.16 11.10
CA PHE A 484 18.35 -8.75 11.20
C PHE A 484 19.39 -7.68 11.49
N GLY A 485 20.01 -7.72 12.65
CA GLY A 485 21.01 -6.74 13.10
C GLY A 485 22.46 -7.17 12.92
N LEU A 486 23.39 -6.20 12.87
CA LEU A 486 24.83 -6.42 12.74
C LEU A 486 25.63 -5.63 13.76
N GLY A 487 26.55 -6.33 14.44
CA GLY A 487 27.56 -5.76 15.32
C GLY A 487 27.07 -5.27 16.68
N PRO A 488 27.98 -4.84 17.57
CA PRO A 488 27.62 -4.35 18.90
C PRO A 488 27.11 -2.90 18.88
N ASP A 489 27.19 -2.24 17.76
CA ASP A 489 26.79 -0.84 17.64
C ASP A 489 25.28 -0.72 17.89
N LYS A 490 24.90 0.35 18.55
CA LYS A 490 23.47 0.67 18.81
C LYS A 490 22.68 0.96 17.55
N GLU A 491 23.33 0.85 16.39
CA GLU A 491 22.76 1.18 15.10
C GLU A 491 22.47 -0.06 14.28
N LEU A 492 21.32 -0.06 13.66
CA LEU A 492 20.94 -0.99 12.64
C LEU A 492 21.83 -1.00 11.43
N ALA A 493 21.42 -1.95 10.64
CA ALA A 493 21.78 -2.17 9.28
C ALA A 493 21.82 -0.92 8.40
N LEU A 494 20.96 0.03 8.61
CA LEU A 494 20.94 1.28 7.86
C LEU A 494 21.95 2.28 8.44
N GLU A 495 23.02 2.51 7.72
CA GLU A 495 23.75 3.76 7.88
C GLU A 495 22.94 4.88 7.22
N ARG A 496 22.15 5.59 8.02
CA ARG A 496 21.35 6.75 7.60
C ARG A 496 22.13 7.75 6.72
N SER A 497 23.42 7.91 6.97
CA SER A 497 24.26 8.89 6.28
C SER A 497 24.46 8.64 4.77
N SER A 498 24.21 7.44 4.27
CA SER A 498 24.41 7.14 2.84
C SER A 498 23.16 7.27 1.98
N VAL A 499 21.98 7.29 2.60
CA VAL A 499 20.69 7.39 1.90
C VAL A 499 20.03 8.74 2.16
N SER A 500 20.32 9.36 3.31
CA SER A 500 19.62 10.54 3.80
C SER A 500 20.01 11.85 3.16
N ASP A 501 21.30 12.03 2.87
CA ASP A 501 21.80 13.36 2.48
C ASP A 501 21.46 13.73 1.03
N GLU A 502 21.19 12.75 0.16
CA GLU A 502 20.84 13.01 -1.24
C GLU A 502 19.33 13.04 -1.48
N ALA A 503 18.52 12.40 -0.64
CA ALA A 503 17.06 12.44 -0.76
C ALA A 503 16.47 13.77 -0.26
N ASP A 504 17.12 14.41 0.69
CA ASP A 504 16.63 15.67 1.30
C ASP A 504 17.02 16.93 0.50
N THR A 505 17.93 16.82 -0.44
CA THR A 505 18.41 17.96 -1.25
C THR A 505 17.83 18.01 -2.65
N SER A 506 17.22 16.94 -3.15
CA SER A 506 16.57 16.97 -4.45
C SER A 506 15.14 17.50 -4.30
N GLN A 507 14.95 18.72 -4.69
CA GLN A 507 13.65 19.37 -4.88
C GLN A 507 12.76 18.63 -5.87
N ASP A 508 13.30 17.65 -6.57
CA ASP A 508 12.57 16.75 -7.41
C ASP A 508 12.40 15.42 -6.69
N PHE A 509 11.18 14.92 -6.62
CA PHE A 509 10.82 13.53 -6.27
C PHE A 509 11.44 12.55 -7.28
N VAL A 510 12.73 12.66 -7.49
CA VAL A 510 13.49 11.72 -8.28
C VAL A 510 13.80 10.57 -7.34
N ILE A 511 13.08 9.47 -7.50
CA ILE A 511 13.51 8.19 -6.96
C ILE A 511 14.84 7.90 -7.64
N GLY A 512 15.92 8.38 -7.01
CA GLY A 512 17.27 8.17 -7.48
C GLY A 512 17.74 6.74 -7.20
N ALA A 513 18.86 6.36 -7.80
CA ALA A 513 19.49 5.07 -7.54
C ALA A 513 19.85 4.89 -6.05
N ASN A 514 20.03 5.98 -5.31
CA ASN A 514 20.45 5.98 -3.91
C ASN A 514 19.28 5.77 -2.93
N THR A 515 18.03 6.01 -3.35
CA THR A 515 16.84 5.71 -2.54
C THR A 515 16.38 4.26 -2.66
N HIS A 516 16.89 3.52 -3.62
CA HIS A 516 16.57 2.11 -3.82
C HIS A 516 17.40 1.24 -2.86
N ILE A 517 16.77 0.75 -1.81
CA ILE A 517 17.43 0.03 -0.70
C ILE A 517 17.29 -1.49 -0.78
N GLY A 518 16.28 -2.00 -1.48
CA GLY A 518 16.02 -3.41 -1.55
C GLY A 518 15.37 -3.86 -2.84
N THR A 519 15.39 -5.16 -3.09
CA THR A 519 14.75 -5.78 -4.26
C THR A 519 14.04 -7.06 -3.87
N VAL A 520 12.77 -7.19 -4.22
CA VAL A 520 12.05 -8.46 -4.15
C VAL A 520 12.48 -9.32 -5.33
N GLU A 521 13.29 -10.32 -5.07
CA GLU A 521 13.88 -11.19 -6.09
C GLU A 521 12.94 -12.30 -6.53
N ALA A 522 12.05 -12.73 -5.62
CA ALA A 522 11.00 -13.68 -5.89
C ALA A 522 9.80 -13.43 -4.99
N ARG A 523 8.59 -13.58 -5.55
CA ARG A 523 7.33 -13.62 -4.79
C ARG A 523 6.38 -14.60 -5.46
N GLU A 524 5.83 -15.51 -4.68
CA GLU A 524 4.88 -16.49 -5.17
C GLU A 524 3.82 -16.78 -4.11
N TYR A 525 2.57 -16.60 -4.49
CA TYR A 525 1.43 -16.91 -3.66
C TYR A 525 0.67 -18.09 -4.25
N ARG A 526 0.60 -19.18 -3.49
CA ARG A 526 -0.07 -20.43 -3.85
C ARG A 526 -1.18 -20.71 -2.84
N PRO A 527 -2.39 -20.20 -3.07
CA PRO A 527 -3.50 -20.41 -2.14
C PRO A 527 -3.67 -21.89 -1.74
N GLY A 528 -3.83 -22.13 -0.45
CA GLY A 528 -3.95 -23.49 0.12
C GLY A 528 -2.66 -24.31 0.22
N LEU A 529 -1.54 -23.80 -0.29
CA LEU A 529 -0.25 -24.50 -0.25
C LEU A 529 0.81 -23.71 0.51
N TYR A 530 1.30 -22.65 -0.09
CA TYR A 530 2.36 -21.81 0.49
C TYR A 530 2.37 -20.42 -0.12
N ASP A 531 3.02 -19.50 0.59
CA ASP A 531 3.48 -18.23 0.05
C ASP A 531 4.98 -18.11 0.25
N TYR A 532 5.67 -17.52 -0.69
CA TYR A 532 7.12 -17.37 -0.70
C TYR A 532 7.51 -15.98 -1.16
N VAL A 533 8.37 -15.34 -0.38
CA VAL A 533 9.00 -14.06 -0.72
C VAL A 533 10.49 -14.16 -0.46
N ASN A 534 11.30 -13.70 -1.40
CA ASN A 534 12.75 -13.54 -1.25
C ASN A 534 13.14 -12.10 -1.50
N TYR A 535 13.69 -11.47 -0.48
CA TYR A 535 14.00 -10.06 -0.45
C TYR A 535 15.49 -9.84 -0.21
N ASN A 536 16.12 -9.11 -1.13
CA ASN A 536 17.53 -8.70 -1.04
C ASN A 536 17.59 -7.25 -0.62
N TYR A 537 18.10 -7.00 0.59
CA TYR A 537 18.27 -5.67 1.18
C TYR A 537 19.74 -5.30 1.41
N THR A 538 20.65 -5.92 0.66
CA THR A 538 22.09 -5.62 0.73
C THR A 538 22.39 -4.14 0.55
N ARG A 539 21.60 -3.46 -0.26
CA ARG A 539 21.77 -2.02 -0.55
C ARG A 539 21.42 -1.10 0.62
N SER A 540 20.69 -1.59 1.61
CA SER A 540 20.43 -0.83 2.84
C SER A 540 21.66 -0.67 3.71
N TYR A 541 22.73 -1.43 3.45
CA TYR A 541 24.02 -1.25 4.07
C TYR A 541 24.96 -0.42 3.16
N LYS A 542 25.75 0.47 3.74
CA LYS A 542 26.74 1.24 3.00
C LYS A 542 27.73 0.32 2.31
N ALA A 543 27.98 0.57 1.04
CA ALA A 543 28.78 -0.31 0.18
C ALA A 543 30.09 -0.76 0.85
N GLY A 544 30.18 -2.05 1.16
CA GLY A 544 31.36 -2.71 1.70
C GLY A 544 31.68 -2.45 3.18
N SER A 545 30.86 -1.70 3.91
CA SER A 545 31.17 -1.35 5.31
C SER A 545 30.73 -2.40 6.32
N LYS A 546 29.49 -2.92 6.22
CA LYS A 546 28.96 -3.86 7.23
C LYS A 546 28.55 -5.20 6.65
N ALA A 547 27.89 -5.23 5.49
CA ALA A 547 27.51 -6.45 4.81
C ALA A 547 27.80 -6.42 3.31
N THR A 548 28.23 -7.55 2.76
CA THR A 548 28.39 -7.76 1.31
C THR A 548 27.18 -8.47 0.71
N LEU A 549 26.41 -9.16 1.56
CA LEU A 549 25.14 -9.80 1.26
C LEU A 549 24.20 -9.67 2.45
N ALA A 550 22.94 -9.31 2.20
CA ALA A 550 21.87 -9.40 3.17
C ALA A 550 20.56 -9.75 2.44
N ARG A 551 20.05 -10.95 2.72
CA ARG A 551 18.82 -11.49 2.14
C ARG A 551 17.97 -12.17 3.19
N ARG A 552 16.66 -12.01 3.08
CA ARG A 552 15.67 -12.77 3.85
C ARG A 552 14.68 -13.43 2.91
N ALA A 553 14.55 -14.74 3.05
CA ALA A 553 13.46 -15.47 2.44
C ALA A 553 12.44 -15.87 3.52
N LEU A 554 11.17 -15.59 3.28
CA LEU A 554 10.06 -15.99 4.13
C LEU A 554 9.14 -16.92 3.35
N VAL A 555 8.83 -18.05 3.96
CA VAL A 555 7.85 -19.03 3.45
C VAL A 555 6.75 -19.21 4.48
N TYR A 556 5.51 -18.98 4.10
CA TYR A 556 4.34 -19.37 4.87
C TYR A 556 3.76 -20.66 4.30
N LEU A 557 3.80 -21.73 5.09
CA LEU A 557 3.23 -23.03 4.76
C LEU A 557 1.83 -23.13 5.36
N ARG A 558 0.82 -23.06 4.51
CA ARG A 558 -0.58 -23.12 4.93
C ARG A 558 -0.96 -24.53 5.38
N GLY A 559 -1.84 -24.62 6.37
CA GLY A 559 -2.32 -25.88 6.90
C GLY A 559 -3.57 -25.70 7.74
N PRO A 560 -4.10 -26.78 8.30
CA PRO A 560 -5.13 -26.69 9.33
C PRO A 560 -4.56 -26.03 10.59
N VAL A 561 -5.44 -25.61 11.47
CA VAL A 561 -5.09 -25.03 12.78
C VAL A 561 -4.04 -25.91 13.47
N ASN A 562 -3.01 -25.30 14.06
CA ASN A 562 -1.84 -25.92 14.70
C ASN A 562 -0.82 -26.58 13.74
N HIS A 563 -1.09 -26.61 12.45
CA HIS A 563 -0.20 -27.14 11.39
C HIS A 563 0.14 -26.09 10.33
N GLU A 564 0.19 -24.84 10.72
CA GLU A 564 0.68 -23.73 9.92
C GLU A 564 2.12 -23.39 10.35
N PHE A 565 2.98 -23.09 9.38
CA PHE A 565 4.39 -22.82 9.66
C PHE A 565 4.87 -21.59 8.90
N VAL A 566 5.70 -20.79 9.57
CA VAL A 566 6.46 -19.71 8.93
C VAL A 566 7.93 -20.10 9.00
N VAL A 567 8.59 -20.15 7.85
CA VAL A 567 10.01 -20.50 7.74
C VAL A 567 10.76 -19.25 7.25
N VAL A 568 11.74 -18.82 8.03
CA VAL A 568 12.57 -17.66 7.68
C VAL A 568 14.01 -18.12 7.49
N MET A 569 14.55 -17.79 6.33
CA MET A 569 15.94 -18.05 5.96
C MET A 569 16.67 -16.74 5.73
N ASP A 570 17.65 -16.42 6.59
CA ASP A 570 18.53 -15.27 6.42
C ASP A 570 19.92 -15.69 5.96
N ARG A 571 20.45 -14.96 4.99
CA ARG A 571 21.80 -15.07 4.47
C ARG A 571 22.45 -13.69 4.57
N VAL A 572 23.40 -13.57 5.49
CA VAL A 572 24.06 -12.31 5.74
C VAL A 572 25.57 -12.49 5.80
N GLU A 573 26.26 -12.00 4.78
CA GLU A 573 27.71 -12.00 4.73
C GLU A 573 28.27 -10.71 5.38
N SER A 574 28.80 -10.87 6.57
CA SER A 574 29.41 -9.80 7.35
C SER A 574 30.51 -10.34 8.26
N LYS A 575 31.51 -9.53 8.55
CA LYS A 575 32.54 -9.81 9.58
C LYS A 575 32.05 -9.58 11.00
N GLN A 576 30.92 -8.90 11.15
CA GLN A 576 30.33 -8.57 12.44
C GLN A 576 29.50 -9.74 12.99
N GLU A 577 29.24 -9.74 14.29
CA GLU A 577 28.23 -10.62 14.89
C GLU A 577 26.86 -10.28 14.33
N LYS A 578 26.01 -11.26 14.18
CA LYS A 578 24.70 -11.16 13.55
C LYS A 578 23.61 -11.50 14.55
N TYR A 579 22.50 -10.83 14.44
CA TYR A 579 21.37 -10.95 15.34
C TYR A 579 20.09 -11.15 14.56
N PHE A 580 19.48 -12.33 14.68
CA PHE A 580 18.08 -12.49 14.30
C PHE A 580 17.24 -12.05 15.50
N VAL A 581 16.34 -11.11 15.30
CA VAL A 581 15.56 -10.49 16.36
C VAL A 581 14.07 -10.64 16.09
N ILE A 582 13.33 -11.04 17.11
CA ILE A 582 11.86 -10.93 17.14
C ILE A 582 11.41 -10.32 18.45
N HIS A 583 10.29 -9.63 18.37
CA HIS A 583 9.59 -9.02 19.51
C HIS A 583 8.25 -9.72 19.72
N THR A 584 7.90 -9.95 20.97
CA THR A 584 6.67 -10.66 21.33
C THR A 584 5.86 -9.87 22.35
N PRO A 585 4.53 -9.91 22.30
CA PRO A 585 3.68 -9.17 23.24
C PRO A 585 3.68 -9.73 24.67
N VAL A 586 4.26 -10.92 24.87
CA VAL A 586 4.25 -11.67 26.12
C VAL A 586 5.58 -12.37 26.34
N ASP A 587 5.80 -12.90 27.57
CA ASP A 587 7.00 -13.63 27.93
C ASP A 587 7.26 -14.86 27.04
N ILE A 588 8.52 -15.19 26.93
CA ILE A 588 9.06 -16.25 26.06
C ILE A 588 9.52 -17.41 26.94
N GLU A 589 8.94 -18.61 26.75
CA GLU A 589 9.32 -19.83 27.45
C GLU A 589 10.39 -20.61 26.68
N ALA A 590 11.41 -21.14 27.38
CA ALA A 590 12.37 -22.06 26.76
C ALA A 590 11.79 -23.49 26.72
N VAL A 591 11.87 -24.15 25.58
CA VAL A 591 11.37 -25.53 25.39
C VAL A 591 12.55 -26.52 25.29
N GLY A 592 12.60 -27.47 26.21
CA GLY A 592 13.71 -28.42 26.32
C GLY A 592 14.98 -27.82 26.93
N GLY A 593 14.83 -26.78 27.72
CA GLY A 593 15.90 -26.11 28.46
C GLY A 593 15.32 -25.12 29.47
N THR A 594 16.18 -24.34 30.11
CA THR A 594 15.83 -23.33 31.12
C THR A 594 16.41 -21.98 30.71
N TRP A 595 15.75 -20.90 31.15
CA TRP A 595 16.32 -19.57 31.12
C TRP A 595 17.24 -19.35 32.32
N ASN A 596 18.50 -19.02 32.09
CA ASN A 596 19.48 -18.65 33.10
C ASN A 596 19.67 -17.15 33.11
N ALA A 597 19.58 -16.52 34.25
CA ALA A 597 19.78 -15.08 34.38
C ALA A 597 21.21 -14.70 33.96
N ALA A 598 21.35 -13.77 33.08
CA ALA A 598 22.61 -13.26 32.56
C ALA A 598 22.83 -11.78 32.92
N GLY A 599 21.78 -11.13 33.44
CA GLY A 599 21.78 -9.74 33.89
C GLY A 599 20.37 -9.31 34.27
N LYS A 600 20.21 -8.05 34.61
CA LYS A 600 18.89 -7.46 34.86
C LYS A 600 18.12 -7.42 33.53
N GLY A 601 16.92 -7.98 33.51
CA GLY A 601 16.10 -8.06 32.30
C GLY A 601 16.69 -8.90 31.17
N HIS A 602 17.72 -9.73 31.44
CA HIS A 602 18.41 -10.53 30.43
C HIS A 602 18.60 -11.96 30.91
N TRP A 603 18.23 -12.91 30.04
CA TRP A 603 18.39 -14.35 30.27
C TRP A 603 18.97 -15.03 29.02
N THR A 604 19.69 -16.13 29.24
CA THR A 604 20.22 -16.99 28.18
C THR A 604 19.72 -18.42 28.31
N SER A 605 19.60 -19.13 27.20
CA SER A 605 19.23 -20.52 27.18
C SER A 605 19.99 -21.29 26.08
N ALA A 606 20.39 -22.51 26.38
CA ALA A 606 20.91 -23.44 25.38
C ALA A 606 19.78 -24.18 24.61
N ALA A 607 18.54 -23.95 24.95
CA ALA A 607 17.38 -24.44 24.18
C ALA A 607 17.47 -24.01 22.72
N LYS A 608 16.93 -24.82 21.82
CA LYS A 608 16.81 -24.47 20.39
C LYS A 608 15.40 -24.04 20.04
N THR A 609 14.47 -24.19 20.95
CA THR A 609 13.07 -23.86 20.73
C THR A 609 12.58 -22.98 21.86
N VAL A 610 11.82 -21.98 21.50
CA VAL A 610 11.03 -21.18 22.43
C VAL A 610 9.55 -21.32 22.15
N LYS A 611 8.75 -21.03 23.17
CA LYS A 611 7.30 -20.98 23.07
C LYS A 611 6.81 -19.59 23.49
N VAL A 612 5.90 -19.02 22.72
CA VAL A 612 5.16 -17.80 23.01
C VAL A 612 3.69 -18.16 23.09
N THR A 613 3.00 -17.78 24.18
CA THR A 613 1.57 -18.04 24.35
C THR A 613 0.89 -16.74 24.74
N ASN A 614 0.16 -16.15 23.82
CA ASN A 614 -0.57 -14.92 24.08
C ASN A 614 -1.93 -15.22 24.71
N ARG A 615 -2.19 -14.59 25.85
CA ARG A 615 -3.44 -14.68 26.61
C ARG A 615 -3.99 -13.31 27.00
N ILE A 616 -3.57 -12.26 26.27
CA ILE A 616 -4.04 -10.90 26.51
C ILE A 616 -5.48 -10.80 25.98
N ASP A 617 -6.40 -10.36 26.82
CA ASP A 617 -7.84 -10.27 26.52
C ASP A 617 -8.39 -11.61 25.98
N ARG A 618 -8.89 -11.63 24.76
CA ARG A 618 -9.45 -12.82 24.09
C ARG A 618 -8.41 -13.63 23.34
N SER A 619 -7.17 -13.15 23.27
CA SER A 619 -6.09 -13.84 22.55
C SER A 619 -5.83 -15.22 23.12
N HIS A 620 -5.62 -16.18 22.24
CA HIS A 620 -5.22 -17.54 22.59
C HIS A 620 -4.26 -18.14 21.56
N GLY A 621 -3.47 -17.28 20.91
CA GLY A 621 -2.45 -17.69 19.96
C GLY A 621 -1.25 -18.32 20.63
N GLN A 622 -0.66 -19.33 19.99
CA GLN A 622 0.57 -19.96 20.41
C GLN A 622 1.54 -20.14 19.24
N MET A 623 2.82 -19.92 19.53
CA MET A 623 3.91 -20.12 18.58
C MET A 623 5.02 -20.93 19.23
N TYR A 624 5.55 -21.91 18.50
CA TYR A 624 6.86 -22.50 18.77
C TYR A 624 7.86 -22.03 17.72
N LEU A 625 8.90 -21.30 18.13
CA LEU A 625 10.00 -20.92 17.25
C LEU A 625 11.19 -21.84 17.51
N THR A 626 11.62 -22.57 16.48
CA THR A 626 12.80 -23.45 16.50
C THR A 626 13.91 -22.85 15.66
N SER A 627 15.08 -22.59 16.25
CA SER A 627 16.30 -22.24 15.56
C SER A 627 16.95 -23.52 14.99
N VAL A 628 16.90 -23.66 13.67
CA VAL A 628 17.56 -24.76 12.95
C VAL A 628 19.03 -24.42 12.70
N LEU A 629 19.28 -23.14 12.35
CA LEU A 629 20.59 -22.53 12.25
C LEU A 629 20.58 -21.16 12.94
N PRO A 630 21.69 -20.78 13.54
CA PRO A 630 22.93 -21.50 13.82
C PRO A 630 22.71 -22.64 14.84
N GLN A 631 23.51 -23.73 14.72
CA GLN A 631 23.29 -24.92 15.57
C GLN A 631 23.81 -24.79 17.01
N ASN A 632 24.90 -24.05 17.19
CA ASN A 632 25.60 -23.93 18.46
C ASN A 632 25.57 -22.50 18.98
N THR A 633 24.38 -21.97 19.21
CA THR A 633 24.22 -20.63 19.78
C THR A 633 23.26 -20.67 20.97
N ALA A 634 23.49 -19.77 21.91
CA ALA A 634 22.53 -19.50 22.97
C ALA A 634 21.42 -18.56 22.43
N LEU A 635 20.20 -18.80 22.92
CA LEU A 635 19.11 -17.85 22.78
C LEU A 635 19.22 -16.81 23.89
N HIS A 636 18.99 -15.56 23.57
CA HIS A 636 18.98 -14.46 24.50
C HIS A 636 17.56 -13.87 24.58
N LYS A 637 17.00 -13.83 25.78
CA LYS A 637 15.71 -13.21 26.07
C LYS A 637 15.93 -11.93 26.85
N PHE A 638 15.25 -10.89 26.43
CA PHE A 638 15.17 -9.62 27.14
C PHE A 638 13.70 -9.29 27.45
N GLY A 639 13.44 -8.61 28.56
CA GLY A 639 12.08 -8.23 28.91
C GLY A 639 11.91 -7.82 30.37
N GLY A 640 10.67 -7.50 30.73
CA GLY A 640 10.29 -7.01 32.03
C GLY A 640 10.60 -5.52 32.22
N PRO A 641 10.16 -4.91 33.35
CA PRO A 641 10.15 -3.47 33.55
C PRO A 641 11.47 -2.76 33.23
N GLY A 642 11.45 -1.92 32.19
CA GLY A 642 12.58 -1.15 31.70
C GLY A 642 13.55 -1.91 30.78
N TYR A 643 13.16 -3.14 30.37
CA TYR A 643 13.90 -4.00 29.43
C TYR A 643 12.99 -4.59 28.35
N GLU A 644 11.82 -4.02 28.17
CA GLU A 644 10.86 -4.42 27.14
C GLU A 644 11.49 -4.29 25.75
N TRP A 645 12.33 -3.25 25.57
CA TRP A 645 13.10 -2.99 24.37
C TRP A 645 14.57 -2.81 24.71
N VAL A 646 15.42 -3.43 23.93
CA VAL A 646 16.85 -3.39 24.15
C VAL A 646 17.63 -3.19 22.85
N TRP A 647 18.77 -2.54 22.96
CA TRP A 647 19.76 -2.46 21.90
C TRP A 647 20.42 -3.83 21.64
N ALA A 648 21.21 -3.93 20.57
CA ALA A 648 21.96 -5.12 20.23
C ALA A 648 22.85 -5.65 21.36
N ASP A 649 23.45 -4.75 22.14
CA ASP A 649 24.27 -5.07 23.30
C ASP A 649 23.47 -5.53 24.53
N GLY A 650 22.13 -5.42 24.48
CA GLY A 650 21.22 -5.75 25.57
C GLY A 650 21.04 -4.61 26.57
N SER A 651 21.58 -3.42 26.32
CA SER A 651 21.28 -2.23 27.13
C SER A 651 19.83 -1.77 26.86
N PRO A 652 19.11 -1.34 27.90
CA PRO A 652 17.72 -0.91 27.72
C PRO A 652 17.64 0.33 26.85
N LEU A 653 16.62 0.38 26.02
CA LEU A 653 16.19 1.60 25.38
C LEU A 653 15.52 2.47 26.46
N ASP A 654 16.11 3.63 26.77
CA ASP A 654 15.56 4.51 27.82
C ASP A 654 14.23 5.11 27.36
N TYR A 655 13.15 4.49 27.82
CA TYR A 655 11.80 4.91 27.54
C TYR A 655 11.14 5.43 28.83
N ARG A 656 10.69 6.67 28.80
CA ARG A 656 10.02 7.33 29.93
C ARG A 656 8.58 7.70 29.57
N GLY A 657 7.76 6.75 29.17
CA GLY A 657 6.35 6.95 28.88
C GLY A 657 5.45 6.05 29.73
N SER A 658 4.25 6.50 30.04
CA SER A 658 3.20 5.64 30.59
C SER A 658 2.47 4.96 29.43
N PHE A 659 2.52 3.62 29.38
CA PHE A 659 1.67 2.88 28.46
C PHE A 659 0.27 2.74 29.03
N GLU A 660 -0.73 3.06 28.22
CA GLU A 660 -2.10 2.60 28.45
C GLU A 660 -2.19 1.08 28.21
N GLU A 661 -3.20 0.41 28.77
CA GLU A 661 -3.34 -1.06 28.64
C GLU A 661 -3.44 -1.54 27.17
N VAL A 662 -3.99 -0.74 26.29
CA VAL A 662 -4.03 -0.98 24.82
C VAL A 662 -2.63 -1.20 24.25
N ALA A 663 -1.63 -0.54 24.82
CA ALA A 663 -0.25 -0.67 24.38
C ALA A 663 0.29 -2.10 24.51
N ARG A 664 -0.11 -2.86 25.54
CA ARG A 664 0.36 -4.24 25.74
C ARG A 664 -0.13 -5.21 24.68
N TYR A 665 -1.27 -4.95 24.06
CA TYR A 665 -1.77 -5.78 22.96
C TYR A 665 -1.07 -5.47 21.65
N LEU A 666 -0.72 -4.20 21.42
CA LEU A 666 -0.18 -3.70 20.16
C LEU A 666 1.36 -3.66 20.14
N PHE A 667 2.02 -3.75 21.30
CA PHE A 667 3.46 -3.59 21.45
C PHE A 667 4.11 -4.79 22.13
N SER A 668 5.40 -4.96 21.89
CA SER A 668 6.17 -6.03 22.48
C SER A 668 6.46 -5.73 23.97
N ASP A 669 6.52 -6.81 24.74
CA ASP A 669 6.93 -6.84 26.16
C ASP A 669 8.28 -7.56 26.32
N HIS A 670 8.64 -8.40 25.35
CA HIS A 670 9.86 -9.18 25.34
C HIS A 670 10.52 -9.23 23.96
N THR A 671 11.83 -9.39 23.96
CA THR A 671 12.66 -9.53 22.76
C THR A 671 13.48 -10.82 22.82
N LEU A 672 13.53 -11.54 21.70
CA LEU A 672 14.40 -12.70 21.50
C LEU A 672 15.51 -12.36 20.51
N HIS A 673 16.77 -12.59 20.90
CA HIS A 673 17.91 -12.55 19.98
C HIS A 673 18.48 -13.95 19.79
N ILE A 674 18.72 -14.33 18.54
CA ILE A 674 19.58 -15.46 18.16
C ILE A 674 20.87 -14.85 17.62
N ARG A 675 21.97 -15.02 18.33
CA ARG A 675 23.26 -14.35 18.05
C ARG A 675 24.28 -15.31 17.49
N SER A 676 24.98 -14.95 16.42
CA SER A 676 26.05 -15.79 15.86
C SER A 676 26.97 -15.02 14.90
N PRO A 677 28.25 -15.38 14.78
CA PRO A 677 29.10 -14.95 13.68
C PRO A 677 28.78 -15.67 12.36
N GLU A 678 28.01 -16.75 12.37
CA GLU A 678 27.67 -17.51 11.15
C GLU A 678 26.84 -16.67 10.17
N ASN A 679 26.91 -17.00 8.87
CA ASN A 679 26.24 -16.25 7.81
C ASN A 679 24.80 -16.70 7.51
N LEU A 680 24.39 -17.86 8.05
CA LEU A 680 23.11 -18.50 7.76
C LEU A 680 22.27 -18.65 9.02
N PHE A 681 21.04 -18.18 8.96
CA PHE A 681 20.04 -18.38 9.99
C PHE A 681 18.80 -19.01 9.36
N LEU A 682 18.33 -20.08 9.94
CA LEU A 682 17.10 -20.77 9.53
C LEU A 682 16.22 -20.98 10.75
N THR A 683 15.06 -20.36 10.76
CA THR A 683 14.09 -20.50 11.84
C THR A 683 12.77 -21.05 11.31
N VAL A 684 12.11 -21.85 12.12
CA VAL A 684 10.78 -22.40 11.82
C VAL A 684 9.85 -22.03 12.97
N MET A 685 8.77 -21.36 12.65
CA MET A 685 7.71 -20.99 13.58
C MET A 685 6.47 -21.83 13.28
N GLN A 686 6.06 -22.68 14.20
CA GLN A 686 4.77 -23.35 14.19
C GLN A 686 3.76 -22.46 14.92
N ILE A 687 2.62 -22.21 14.32
CA ILE A 687 1.60 -21.32 14.89
C ILE A 687 0.24 -22.02 15.00
N GLY A 688 -0.56 -21.62 15.98
CA GLY A 688 -1.89 -22.19 16.20
C GLY A 688 -2.57 -21.70 17.47
N ASP A 689 -3.57 -22.46 17.88
CA ASP A 689 -4.44 -22.19 19.02
C ASP A 689 -3.86 -22.81 20.31
N ALA A 690 -3.55 -21.98 21.28
CA ALA A 690 -3.02 -22.39 22.57
C ALA A 690 -3.98 -23.28 23.38
N ASN A 691 -5.27 -23.33 23.04
CA ASN A 691 -6.23 -24.21 23.70
C ASN A 691 -6.21 -25.64 23.15
N THR A 692 -5.74 -25.81 21.92
CA THR A 692 -5.78 -27.11 21.20
C THR A 692 -4.42 -27.57 20.69
N MET A 693 -3.41 -26.67 20.64
CA MET A 693 -2.07 -27.01 20.20
C MET A 693 -1.35 -27.88 21.26
N GLY A 694 -1.03 -29.09 20.88
CA GLY A 694 -0.26 -30.02 21.72
C GLY A 694 1.24 -29.71 21.72
N GLU A 695 2.04 -30.77 21.69
CA GLU A 695 3.51 -30.64 21.58
C GLU A 695 3.91 -30.00 20.24
N LYS A 696 5.10 -29.39 20.26
CA LYS A 696 5.67 -28.81 19.04
C LYS A 696 5.91 -29.89 17.98
N ALA A 697 5.67 -29.56 16.73
CA ALA A 697 6.06 -30.40 15.62
C ALA A 697 7.58 -30.62 15.59
N PRO A 698 8.06 -31.83 15.32
CA PRO A 698 9.48 -32.07 15.13
C PRO A 698 9.99 -31.31 13.91
N VAL A 699 11.13 -30.64 14.06
CA VAL A 699 11.83 -29.93 13.00
C VAL A 699 13.22 -30.49 12.87
N GLU A 700 13.55 -31.00 11.68
CA GLU A 700 14.86 -31.55 11.34
C GLU A 700 15.52 -30.67 10.28
N GLY A 701 16.69 -30.10 10.62
CA GLY A 701 17.52 -29.39 9.66
C GLY A 701 18.23 -30.37 8.73
N ILE A 702 18.13 -30.13 7.44
CA ILE A 702 18.86 -30.92 6.42
C ILE A 702 19.69 -29.98 5.56
N SER A 703 20.89 -30.47 5.13
CA SER A 703 21.75 -29.60 4.31
C SER A 703 22.64 -30.39 3.36
N GLY A 704 22.94 -29.79 2.23
CA GLY A 704 23.96 -30.22 1.29
C GLY A 704 25.06 -29.17 1.14
N ILE A 705 25.86 -29.28 0.11
CA ILE A 705 26.97 -28.33 -0.14
C ILE A 705 26.42 -26.96 -0.44
N ILE A 706 25.45 -26.86 -1.36
CA ILE A 706 24.92 -25.59 -1.91
C ILE A 706 23.52 -25.27 -1.40
N TRP A 707 22.90 -26.08 -0.56
CA TRP A 707 21.53 -25.92 -0.10
C TRP A 707 21.38 -26.23 1.38
N ILE A 708 20.32 -25.69 1.96
CA ILE A 708 19.88 -25.91 3.33
C ILE A 708 18.37 -26.00 3.36
N GLY A 709 17.80 -26.75 4.29
CA GLY A 709 16.35 -26.85 4.43
C GLY A 709 15.91 -27.36 5.79
N ALA A 710 14.61 -27.42 5.98
CA ALA A 710 13.94 -27.95 7.14
C ALA A 710 12.87 -28.97 6.74
N LEU A 711 12.94 -30.19 7.33
CA LEU A 711 11.86 -31.14 7.30
C LEU A 711 11.02 -30.97 8.57
N ILE A 712 9.77 -30.60 8.39
CA ILE A 712 8.85 -30.20 9.45
C ILE A 712 7.75 -31.26 9.55
N ASP A 713 7.55 -31.79 10.77
CA ASP A 713 6.57 -32.84 11.10
C ASP A 713 6.66 -34.06 10.19
N LYS A 714 7.80 -34.26 9.54
CA LYS A 714 8.00 -35.30 8.53
C LYS A 714 7.01 -35.27 7.35
N GLU A 715 6.30 -34.13 7.16
CA GLU A 715 5.28 -33.94 6.15
C GLU A 715 5.57 -32.75 5.21
N ARG A 716 6.43 -31.84 5.61
CA ARG A 716 6.72 -30.62 4.84
C ARG A 716 8.21 -30.40 4.78
N LEU A 717 8.71 -30.21 3.59
CA LEU A 717 10.10 -29.90 3.33
C LEU A 717 10.22 -28.59 2.59
N VAL A 718 11.06 -27.70 3.12
CA VAL A 718 11.46 -26.47 2.42
C VAL A 718 12.97 -26.46 2.25
N ILE A 719 13.43 -26.17 1.04
CA ILE A 719 14.85 -26.08 0.69
C ILE A 719 15.17 -24.72 0.08
N PHE A 720 16.27 -24.12 0.53
CA PHE A 720 16.83 -22.84 0.08
C PHE A 720 18.26 -23.02 -0.43
N SER A 721 18.74 -22.14 -1.29
CA SER A 721 20.16 -22.01 -1.60
C SER A 721 20.94 -21.49 -0.39
N LYS A 722 22.20 -21.88 -0.24
CA LYS A 722 23.11 -21.31 0.77
C LYS A 722 23.78 -20.03 0.31
N ASP A 723 23.84 -19.81 -0.98
CA ASP A 723 24.47 -18.65 -1.60
C ASP A 723 23.49 -17.89 -2.52
N GLU A 724 24.00 -16.94 -3.28
CA GLU A 724 23.19 -16.14 -4.21
C GLU A 724 22.84 -16.85 -5.52
N LYS A 725 23.46 -17.99 -5.78
CA LYS A 725 23.34 -18.63 -7.09
C LYS A 725 22.13 -19.56 -7.12
N PRO A 726 21.37 -19.55 -8.21
CA PRO A 726 20.34 -20.53 -8.44
C PRO A 726 20.91 -21.95 -8.43
N MET A 727 20.15 -22.88 -7.87
CA MET A 727 20.54 -24.29 -7.79
C MET A 727 20.12 -25.00 -9.09
N ALA A 728 21.10 -25.43 -9.90
CA ALA A 728 20.82 -26.20 -11.10
C ALA A 728 20.52 -27.70 -10.79
N ASN A 729 21.25 -28.26 -9.85
CA ASN A 729 21.10 -29.66 -9.44
C ASN A 729 21.29 -29.79 -7.95
N LEU A 730 20.48 -30.62 -7.29
CA LEU A 730 20.63 -30.93 -5.87
C LEU A 730 20.17 -32.37 -5.56
N TYR A 731 20.76 -32.90 -4.50
CA TYR A 731 20.40 -34.21 -3.95
C TYR A 731 20.14 -34.03 -2.47
N TYR A 732 19.06 -34.63 -1.96
CA TYR A 732 18.78 -34.67 -0.53
C TYR A 732 18.15 -36.00 -0.12
N THR A 733 18.36 -36.38 1.12
CA THR A 733 17.76 -37.57 1.72
C THR A 733 16.88 -37.16 2.89
N ILE A 734 15.68 -37.68 2.94
CA ILE A 734 14.75 -37.54 4.08
C ILE A 734 14.28 -38.90 4.55
N ASN A 735 13.85 -38.98 5.79
CA ASN A 735 13.26 -40.17 6.37
C ASN A 735 11.84 -39.85 6.86
N SER A 736 10.86 -40.40 6.15
CA SER A 736 9.45 -40.23 6.51
C SER A 736 8.59 -41.39 6.03
N ASN A 737 7.60 -41.75 6.84
CA ASN A 737 6.52 -42.68 6.48
C ASN A 737 5.20 -41.93 6.22
N LYS A 738 5.25 -40.58 6.05
CA LYS A 738 4.13 -39.75 5.71
C LYS A 738 4.31 -39.23 4.29
N THR A 739 3.23 -38.76 3.66
CA THR A 739 3.34 -37.99 2.42
C THR A 739 4.00 -36.66 2.73
N VAL A 740 5.10 -36.35 2.03
CA VAL A 740 5.85 -35.14 2.20
C VAL A 740 5.51 -34.17 1.07
N LYS A 741 5.16 -32.95 1.43
CA LYS A 741 5.03 -31.82 0.53
C LYS A 741 6.39 -31.12 0.46
N HIS A 742 7.02 -31.18 -0.70
CA HIS A 742 8.32 -30.58 -0.96
C HIS A 742 8.15 -29.22 -1.59
N LEU A 743 8.87 -28.22 -1.10
CA LEU A 743 9.05 -26.92 -1.71
C LEU A 743 10.55 -26.66 -1.85
N VAL A 744 11.02 -26.56 -3.07
CA VAL A 744 12.40 -26.19 -3.38
C VAL A 744 12.38 -24.82 -4.05
N THR A 745 13.06 -23.87 -3.44
CA THR A 745 13.16 -22.49 -3.89
C THR A 745 14.51 -22.21 -4.54
N GLU A 746 14.65 -21.06 -5.16
CA GLU A 746 15.93 -20.55 -5.69
C GLU A 746 16.61 -21.49 -6.71
N LEU A 747 15.79 -22.16 -7.50
CA LEU A 747 16.21 -22.86 -8.72
C LEU A 747 16.36 -21.87 -9.89
N ASP A 748 16.98 -22.29 -10.98
CA ASP A 748 16.97 -21.48 -12.22
C ASP A 748 15.55 -21.17 -12.66
N LYS A 749 15.29 -19.90 -12.94
CA LYS A 749 13.97 -19.41 -13.31
C LYS A 749 13.58 -19.85 -14.73
N ARG A 750 12.31 -20.24 -14.91
CA ARG A 750 11.73 -20.63 -16.21
C ARG A 750 12.49 -21.78 -16.90
N ARG A 751 12.95 -22.75 -16.08
CA ARG A 751 13.64 -23.94 -16.54
C ARG A 751 12.86 -25.19 -16.16
N GLU A 752 12.96 -26.23 -16.99
CA GLU A 752 12.38 -27.52 -16.70
C GLU A 752 13.28 -28.30 -15.72
N TYR A 753 12.67 -28.92 -14.73
CA TYR A 753 13.35 -29.77 -13.77
C TYR A 753 12.68 -31.15 -13.69
N THR A 754 13.51 -32.17 -13.54
CA THR A 754 13.07 -33.53 -13.25
C THR A 754 13.44 -33.89 -11.81
N VAL A 755 12.48 -34.39 -11.07
CA VAL A 755 12.68 -34.95 -9.71
C VAL A 755 12.66 -36.45 -9.80
N LYS A 756 13.71 -37.08 -9.32
CA LYS A 756 13.83 -38.54 -9.25
C LYS A 756 13.96 -39.02 -7.80
N LYS A 757 13.37 -40.19 -7.47
CA LYS A 757 13.53 -40.91 -6.23
C LYS A 757 14.03 -42.34 -6.53
N GLY A 758 15.20 -42.70 -6.04
CA GLY A 758 15.76 -44.05 -6.30
C GLY A 758 15.92 -44.34 -7.80
N GLY A 759 16.14 -43.33 -8.63
CA GLY A 759 16.27 -43.44 -10.09
C GLY A 759 14.95 -43.30 -10.88
N GLY A 760 13.78 -43.48 -10.26
CA GLY A 760 12.47 -43.27 -10.89
C GLY A 760 12.03 -41.82 -10.84
N VAL A 761 11.38 -41.34 -11.90
CA VAL A 761 10.83 -39.99 -11.93
C VAL A 761 9.56 -39.88 -11.09
N VAL A 762 9.53 -39.00 -10.11
CA VAL A 762 8.38 -38.76 -9.23
C VAL A 762 7.67 -37.41 -9.52
N ALA A 763 8.38 -36.46 -10.10
CA ALA A 763 7.81 -35.23 -10.56
C ALA A 763 8.63 -34.63 -11.71
N THR A 764 7.97 -33.86 -12.56
CA THR A 764 8.57 -32.95 -13.52
C THR A 764 7.85 -31.64 -13.43
N GLY A 765 8.52 -30.53 -13.65
CA GLY A 765 7.88 -29.21 -13.62
C GLY A 765 8.80 -28.14 -14.14
N THR A 766 8.19 -27.09 -14.67
CA THR A 766 8.90 -25.88 -15.06
C THR A 766 8.83 -24.87 -13.94
N THR A 767 9.98 -24.40 -13.48
CA THR A 767 10.06 -23.31 -12.52
C THR A 767 9.44 -22.04 -13.12
N GLY A 768 8.64 -21.36 -12.33
CA GLY A 768 8.09 -20.04 -12.70
C GLY A 768 9.17 -18.94 -12.69
N PRO A 769 8.75 -17.68 -12.76
CA PRO A 769 9.66 -16.52 -12.65
C PRO A 769 10.34 -16.43 -11.27
N ASN A 770 9.89 -17.21 -10.30
CA ASN A 770 10.38 -17.20 -8.92
C ASN A 770 11.40 -18.31 -8.62
N GLY A 771 11.65 -19.23 -9.57
CA GLY A 771 12.62 -20.32 -9.36
C GLY A 771 12.19 -21.36 -8.34
N THR A 772 10.89 -21.66 -8.26
CA THR A 772 10.34 -22.64 -7.31
C THR A 772 9.83 -23.88 -8.00
N ILE A 773 9.92 -25.02 -7.31
CA ILE A 773 9.21 -26.26 -7.64
C ILE A 773 8.56 -26.83 -6.39
N ALA A 774 7.30 -27.24 -6.51
CA ALA A 774 6.58 -27.90 -5.42
C ALA A 774 5.97 -29.19 -5.92
N PHE A 775 6.12 -30.25 -5.12
CA PHE A 775 5.56 -31.58 -5.42
C PHE A 775 5.26 -32.32 -4.12
N SER A 776 4.53 -33.42 -4.21
CA SER A 776 4.26 -34.31 -3.07
C SER A 776 4.66 -35.72 -3.44
N ASP A 777 5.28 -36.42 -2.49
CA ASP A 777 5.66 -37.83 -2.62
C ASP A 777 5.59 -38.54 -1.29
N HIS A 778 5.49 -39.88 -1.31
CA HIS A 778 5.51 -40.71 -0.12
C HIS A 778 6.85 -41.48 -0.07
N PRO A 779 7.78 -41.10 0.84
CA PRO A 779 9.13 -41.66 0.87
C PRO A 779 9.18 -43.16 1.19
N ASN A 780 8.29 -43.67 2.05
CA ASN A 780 8.31 -45.03 2.61
C ASN A 780 9.61 -45.32 3.39
N GLY A 781 9.95 -44.44 4.33
CA GLY A 781 11.20 -44.54 5.11
C GLY A 781 12.26 -43.58 4.56
N ALA A 782 13.51 -44.00 4.57
CA ALA A 782 14.60 -43.19 4.05
C ALA A 782 14.59 -43.18 2.51
N ALA A 783 14.52 -41.98 1.92
CA ALA A 783 14.47 -41.79 0.47
C ALA A 783 15.39 -40.66 0.02
N THR A 784 16.12 -40.89 -1.05
CA THR A 784 16.98 -39.89 -1.69
C THR A 784 16.31 -39.36 -2.94
N TYR A 785 16.23 -38.03 -3.02
CA TYR A 785 15.70 -37.28 -4.15
C TYR A 785 16.84 -36.59 -4.89
N ALA A 786 16.74 -36.62 -6.23
CA ALA A 786 17.60 -35.88 -7.12
C ALA A 786 16.75 -34.91 -7.91
N ILE A 787 17.05 -33.62 -7.82
CA ILE A 787 16.43 -32.56 -8.65
C ILE A 787 17.49 -32.09 -9.61
N ALA A 788 17.21 -32.17 -10.91
CA ALA A 788 18.14 -31.78 -11.96
C ALA A 788 17.43 -31.03 -13.08
N LEU A 789 18.15 -30.10 -13.73
CA LEU A 789 17.72 -29.49 -14.96
C LEU A 789 17.39 -30.56 -16.01
N GLY A 790 16.20 -30.51 -16.58
CA GLY A 790 15.84 -31.33 -17.72
C GLY A 790 16.71 -30.97 -18.91
N ASN A 791 17.23 -31.98 -19.60
CA ASN A 791 17.83 -31.78 -20.90
C ASN A 791 16.71 -31.36 -21.86
N SER A 792 16.72 -30.13 -22.34
CA SER A 792 15.74 -29.65 -23.32
C SER A 792 15.99 -30.29 -24.68
N THR A 793 15.51 -31.52 -24.83
CA THR A 793 15.28 -32.08 -26.17
C THR A 793 13.83 -32.48 -26.21
N ALA A 794 13.07 -31.75 -27.02
CA ALA A 794 11.65 -31.90 -27.32
C ALA A 794 10.68 -31.63 -26.16
N VAL A 795 9.93 -30.58 -26.31
CA VAL A 795 8.71 -30.28 -25.58
C VAL A 795 7.74 -31.44 -25.74
N ASP A 796 7.62 -32.28 -24.72
CA ASP A 796 6.55 -33.28 -24.68
C ASP A 796 5.22 -32.57 -24.37
N ALA A 797 4.40 -32.44 -25.38
CA ALA A 797 3.15 -31.67 -25.42
C ALA A 797 2.03 -32.31 -24.58
N SER A 798 2.29 -33.06 -23.54
CA SER A 798 1.29 -33.87 -22.83
C SER A 798 0.94 -33.44 -21.39
N ARG A 799 1.25 -32.19 -21.00
CA ARG A 799 0.67 -31.59 -19.78
C ARG A 799 0.12 -30.21 -20.04
N ALA A 800 -1.04 -30.21 -20.69
CA ALA A 800 -1.84 -29.00 -20.86
C ALA A 800 -2.19 -28.39 -19.49
N ALA A 801 -1.64 -27.22 -19.18
CA ALA A 801 -2.45 -26.20 -18.52
C ALA A 801 -3.79 -26.18 -19.26
N ALA A 802 -4.91 -26.10 -18.56
CA ALA A 802 -6.22 -26.15 -19.19
C ALA A 802 -6.22 -25.26 -20.44
N VAL A 803 -6.37 -25.87 -21.60
CA VAL A 803 -6.33 -25.15 -22.89
C VAL A 803 -7.41 -24.09 -22.84
N PRO A 804 -7.08 -22.81 -23.05
CA PRO A 804 -8.08 -21.76 -23.05
C PRO A 804 -9.18 -22.10 -24.05
N ARG A 805 -10.44 -21.99 -23.65
CA ARG A 805 -11.58 -22.36 -24.52
C ARG A 805 -11.91 -21.28 -25.56
N THR A 806 -11.31 -20.07 -25.42
CA THR A 806 -11.60 -18.91 -26.28
C THR A 806 -10.34 -18.19 -26.66
N LEU A 807 -10.34 -17.56 -27.85
CA LEU A 807 -9.34 -16.60 -28.27
C LEU A 807 -9.45 -15.35 -27.37
N ALA A 808 -8.37 -14.97 -26.69
CA ALA A 808 -8.32 -13.78 -25.83
C ALA A 808 -6.99 -13.07 -25.96
N ILE A 809 -6.99 -11.74 -25.73
CA ILE A 809 -5.81 -10.89 -25.77
C ILE A 809 -5.91 -9.79 -24.73
N LYS A 810 -4.81 -9.52 -24.03
CA LYS A 810 -4.67 -8.41 -23.07
C LYS A 810 -3.23 -7.91 -23.08
N ASN A 811 -2.98 -6.74 -22.53
CA ASN A 811 -1.62 -6.22 -22.37
C ASN A 811 -1.42 -5.55 -21.01
N TYR A 812 -0.16 -5.54 -20.55
CA TYR A 812 0.25 -4.88 -19.32
C TYR A 812 1.77 -4.54 -19.41
N PRO A 813 2.20 -3.36 -18.94
CA PRO A 813 1.40 -2.22 -18.49
C PRO A 813 0.63 -1.56 -19.63
N ASN A 814 -0.49 -0.91 -19.31
CA ASN A 814 -1.29 -0.10 -20.23
C ASN A 814 -2.01 1.02 -19.44
N PRO A 815 -1.60 2.29 -19.55
CA PRO A 815 -0.58 2.84 -20.48
C PRO A 815 0.85 2.38 -20.20
N PHE A 816 1.71 2.49 -21.18
CA PHE A 816 3.16 2.32 -21.09
C PHE A 816 3.89 3.50 -21.73
N SER A 817 5.15 3.79 -21.36
CA SER A 817 5.89 4.98 -21.80
C SER A 817 7.25 4.64 -22.37
N GLN A 818 7.70 5.45 -23.33
CA GLN A 818 9.04 5.38 -23.94
C GLN A 818 10.10 6.18 -23.19
N ILE A 819 9.71 7.03 -22.23
CA ILE A 819 10.64 7.94 -21.56
C ILE A 819 11.22 7.24 -20.32
N PRO A 820 12.56 7.15 -20.20
CA PRO A 820 13.21 6.54 -19.03
C PRO A 820 12.95 7.27 -17.69
N ARG A 821 12.44 8.49 -17.73
CA ARG A 821 12.10 9.31 -16.55
C ARG A 821 10.93 8.77 -15.73
N PHE A 822 10.04 8.06 -16.37
CA PHE A 822 9.05 7.27 -15.66
C PHE A 822 9.55 5.84 -15.70
N ALA A 823 9.90 5.25 -14.56
CA ALA A 823 10.37 3.85 -14.46
C ALA A 823 9.28 2.85 -14.89
N GLY A 824 8.58 3.15 -15.95
CA GLY A 824 7.77 2.25 -16.73
C GLY A 824 8.66 1.56 -17.74
N ASN A 825 8.53 0.26 -17.85
CA ASN A 825 9.16 -0.54 -18.88
C ASN A 825 8.91 0.14 -20.24
N PRO A 826 9.93 0.39 -21.07
CA PRO A 826 9.74 0.98 -22.41
C PRO A 826 8.94 0.06 -23.36
N SER A 827 8.30 -0.97 -22.81
CA SER A 827 7.53 -1.97 -23.55
C SER A 827 6.26 -2.37 -22.78
N THR A 828 5.28 -2.87 -23.54
CA THR A 828 4.11 -3.55 -22.97
C THR A 828 4.16 -5.03 -23.32
N THR A 829 3.84 -5.90 -22.36
CA THR A 829 3.70 -7.34 -22.60
C THR A 829 2.27 -7.63 -23.05
N ILE A 830 2.15 -8.15 -24.27
CA ILE A 830 0.87 -8.60 -24.82
C ILE A 830 0.73 -10.09 -24.53
N THR A 831 -0.27 -10.44 -23.76
CA THR A 831 -0.61 -11.83 -23.42
C THR A 831 -1.84 -12.24 -24.20
N PHE A 832 -1.77 -13.38 -24.88
CA PHE A 832 -2.90 -13.91 -25.65
C PHE A 832 -3.06 -15.42 -25.48
N SER A 833 -4.27 -15.91 -25.68
CA SER A 833 -4.63 -17.31 -25.48
C SER A 833 -5.19 -17.90 -26.76
N LEU A 834 -4.69 -19.08 -27.15
CA LEU A 834 -5.14 -19.85 -28.31
C LEU A 834 -5.89 -21.11 -27.85
N PRO A 835 -7.13 -21.35 -28.34
CA PRO A 835 -7.93 -22.52 -27.95
C PRO A 835 -7.44 -23.84 -28.57
N ARG A 836 -6.62 -23.80 -29.59
CA ARG A 836 -6.00 -24.96 -30.28
C ARG A 836 -4.67 -24.56 -30.90
N SER A 837 -3.86 -25.52 -31.31
CA SER A 837 -2.66 -25.25 -32.10
C SER A 837 -3.00 -24.78 -33.52
N GLY A 838 -2.26 -23.82 -34.02
CA GLY A 838 -2.47 -23.28 -35.37
C GLY A 838 -1.67 -22.03 -35.64
N ARG A 839 -1.81 -21.49 -36.84
CA ARG A 839 -1.12 -20.28 -37.28
C ARG A 839 -1.77 -19.06 -36.64
N ALA A 840 -1.02 -18.30 -35.89
CA ALA A 840 -1.44 -17.04 -35.28
C ALA A 840 -0.61 -15.88 -35.83
N THR A 841 -1.30 -14.75 -36.08
CA THR A 841 -0.66 -13.48 -36.44
C THR A 841 -1.01 -12.44 -35.42
N LEU A 842 -0.02 -11.83 -34.81
CA LEU A 842 -0.19 -10.70 -33.88
C LEU A 842 0.50 -9.48 -34.50
N ALA A 843 -0.27 -8.43 -34.72
CA ALA A 843 0.23 -7.21 -35.33
C ALA A 843 -0.29 -5.96 -34.65
N ILE A 844 0.51 -4.90 -34.68
CA ILE A 844 0.18 -3.58 -34.11
C ILE A 844 -0.29 -2.65 -35.22
N TYR A 845 -1.36 -1.95 -34.98
CA TYR A 845 -1.97 -0.95 -35.84
C TYR A 845 -2.11 0.41 -35.16
N ASN A 846 -2.02 1.48 -35.91
CA ASN A 846 -2.35 2.82 -35.44
C ASN A 846 -3.87 3.08 -35.53
N THR A 847 -4.31 4.26 -35.08
CA THR A 847 -5.74 4.66 -35.10
C THR A 847 -6.33 4.80 -36.52
N ALA A 848 -5.51 4.98 -37.52
CA ALA A 848 -5.91 5.01 -38.94
C ALA A 848 -6.03 3.59 -39.57
N GLY A 849 -5.78 2.54 -38.78
CA GLY A 849 -5.80 1.16 -39.25
C GLY A 849 -4.55 0.73 -40.06
N GLN A 850 -3.51 1.56 -40.07
CA GLN A 850 -2.27 1.22 -40.77
C GLN A 850 -1.42 0.29 -39.92
N LEU A 851 -0.82 -0.72 -40.56
CA LEU A 851 0.10 -1.65 -39.92
C LEU A 851 1.35 -0.91 -39.44
N VAL A 852 1.67 -1.02 -38.17
CA VAL A 852 2.86 -0.46 -37.51
C VAL A 852 3.97 -1.50 -37.47
N ARG A 853 3.64 -2.70 -36.98
CA ARG A 853 4.59 -3.82 -36.88
C ARG A 853 3.85 -5.15 -36.74
N THR A 854 4.32 -6.19 -37.41
CA THR A 854 3.96 -7.56 -37.09
C THR A 854 4.92 -8.09 -36.01
N LEU A 855 4.34 -8.48 -34.88
CA LEU A 855 5.11 -9.01 -33.72
C LEU A 855 5.31 -10.52 -33.83
N LEU A 856 4.34 -11.20 -34.44
CA LEU A 856 4.33 -12.65 -34.63
C LEU A 856 3.53 -13.05 -35.87
N ALA A 857 4.03 -14.03 -36.61
CA ALA A 857 3.29 -14.70 -37.67
C ALA A 857 3.80 -16.15 -37.79
N ASP A 858 3.39 -17.03 -36.84
CA ASP A 858 3.94 -18.37 -36.70
C ASP A 858 2.87 -19.39 -36.25
N ASN A 859 3.21 -20.68 -36.36
CA ASN A 859 2.41 -21.76 -35.85
C ASN A 859 2.69 -21.92 -34.32
N LEU A 860 1.67 -21.74 -33.51
CA LEU A 860 1.78 -21.84 -32.05
C LEU A 860 0.96 -23.01 -31.53
N ALA A 861 1.38 -23.57 -30.41
CA ALA A 861 0.62 -24.55 -29.67
C ALA A 861 -0.63 -23.90 -29.02
N ALA A 862 -1.65 -24.71 -28.70
CA ALA A 862 -2.73 -24.29 -27.84
C ALA A 862 -2.19 -23.84 -26.47
N GLY A 863 -2.75 -22.76 -25.88
CA GLY A 863 -2.28 -22.25 -24.60
C GLY A 863 -2.19 -20.73 -24.55
N THR A 864 -1.53 -20.22 -23.50
CA THR A 864 -1.31 -18.79 -23.31
C THR A 864 0.11 -18.41 -23.71
N HIS A 865 0.23 -17.37 -24.53
CA HIS A 865 1.48 -16.84 -25.08
C HIS A 865 1.69 -15.40 -24.67
N GLN A 866 2.96 -14.96 -24.64
CA GLN A 866 3.34 -13.59 -24.30
C GLN A 866 4.38 -13.07 -25.30
N ILE A 867 4.20 -11.82 -25.70
CA ILE A 867 5.13 -11.10 -26.57
C ILE A 867 5.25 -9.64 -26.10
N ASN A 868 6.44 -9.09 -26.15
CA ASN A 868 6.67 -7.70 -25.77
C ASN A 868 6.66 -6.80 -27.02
N TRP A 869 6.03 -5.64 -26.91
CA TRP A 869 6.15 -4.57 -27.89
C TRP A 869 6.83 -3.36 -27.22
N ASP A 870 7.95 -2.94 -27.82
CA ASP A 870 8.85 -1.88 -27.37
C ASP A 870 8.51 -0.50 -27.96
N ALA A 871 7.31 -0.33 -28.50
CA ALA A 871 6.85 0.87 -29.19
C ALA A 871 7.71 1.26 -30.41
N ALA A 872 8.26 0.27 -31.11
CA ALA A 872 8.95 0.47 -32.38
C ALA A 872 8.11 -0.05 -33.56
N ASN A 873 8.27 0.59 -34.74
CA ASN A 873 7.71 0.13 -36.00
C ASN A 873 8.54 -1.04 -36.60
N ALA A 874 8.21 -1.44 -37.82
CA ALA A 874 8.89 -2.54 -38.51
C ALA A 874 10.40 -2.24 -38.77
N ASP A 875 10.76 -0.99 -38.93
CA ASP A 875 12.13 -0.53 -39.19
C ASP A 875 12.94 -0.31 -37.89
N GLY A 876 12.34 -0.60 -36.73
CA GLY A 876 12.96 -0.37 -35.43
C GLY A 876 12.89 1.08 -34.93
N ALA A 877 12.28 1.98 -35.68
CA ALA A 877 12.11 3.36 -35.27
C ALA A 877 10.95 3.50 -34.24
N ARG A 878 11.14 4.32 -33.23
CA ARG A 878 10.13 4.59 -32.19
C ARG A 878 8.92 5.30 -32.79
N VAL A 879 7.72 4.82 -32.41
CA VAL A 879 6.49 5.42 -32.86
C VAL A 879 6.05 6.56 -31.94
N ALA A 880 5.22 7.48 -32.40
CA ALA A 880 4.73 8.59 -31.60
C ALA A 880 3.86 8.11 -30.44
N SER A 881 3.84 8.86 -29.32
CA SER A 881 2.87 8.64 -28.26
C SER A 881 1.44 8.75 -28.81
N GLY A 882 0.57 7.89 -28.34
CA GLY A 882 -0.80 7.81 -28.84
C GLY A 882 -1.45 6.47 -28.62
N LEU A 883 -2.55 6.27 -29.31
CA LEU A 883 -3.35 5.08 -29.25
C LEU A 883 -2.97 4.12 -30.37
N TYR A 884 -2.77 2.86 -30.00
CA TYR A 884 -2.50 1.74 -30.91
C TYR A 884 -3.42 0.57 -30.60
N PHE A 885 -3.43 -0.42 -31.48
CA PHE A 885 -4.20 -1.64 -31.30
C PHE A 885 -3.33 -2.85 -31.59
N ALA A 886 -3.27 -3.80 -30.65
CA ALA A 886 -2.74 -5.12 -30.95
C ALA A 886 -3.89 -6.01 -31.41
N ARG A 887 -3.77 -6.56 -32.62
CA ARG A 887 -4.75 -7.44 -33.24
C ARG A 887 -4.15 -8.82 -33.45
N LEU A 888 -4.80 -9.80 -32.85
CA LEU A 888 -4.49 -11.21 -32.97
C LEU A 888 -5.48 -11.86 -33.95
N GLU A 889 -4.95 -12.47 -34.96
CA GLU A 889 -5.71 -13.27 -35.93
C GLU A 889 -5.33 -14.74 -35.78
N PHE A 890 -6.33 -15.60 -35.68
CA PHE A 890 -6.18 -17.03 -35.52
C PHE A 890 -7.36 -17.77 -36.14
N ASP A 891 -7.12 -18.55 -37.21
CA ASP A 891 -8.14 -19.38 -37.86
C ASP A 891 -9.45 -18.63 -38.21
N GLY A 892 -9.32 -17.41 -38.74
CA GLY A 892 -10.46 -16.57 -39.08
C GLY A 892 -11.11 -15.85 -37.94
N LEU A 893 -10.70 -16.14 -36.70
CA LEU A 893 -11.09 -15.39 -35.50
C LEU A 893 -10.16 -14.21 -35.29
N VAL A 894 -10.70 -13.12 -34.74
CA VAL A 894 -9.94 -11.91 -34.45
C VAL A 894 -10.21 -11.49 -33.01
N ALA A 895 -9.15 -11.24 -32.25
CA ALA A 895 -9.19 -10.58 -30.95
C ALA A 895 -8.30 -9.32 -30.96
N GLN A 896 -8.72 -8.27 -30.29
CA GLN A 896 -8.02 -6.99 -30.33
C GLN A 896 -7.98 -6.37 -28.92
N VAL A 897 -6.86 -5.71 -28.61
CA VAL A 897 -6.70 -4.93 -27.38
C VAL A 897 -6.13 -3.54 -27.69
N LYS A 898 -6.60 -2.56 -26.96
CA LYS A 898 -6.18 -1.16 -27.04
C LYS A 898 -4.89 -0.96 -26.26
N LEU A 899 -3.88 -0.36 -26.88
CA LEU A 899 -2.58 -0.02 -26.31
C LEU A 899 -2.46 1.49 -26.20
N VAL A 900 -2.14 2.01 -25.04
CA VAL A 900 -1.92 3.44 -24.83
C VAL A 900 -0.43 3.67 -24.59
N LEU A 901 0.23 4.33 -25.54
CA LEU A 901 1.61 4.75 -25.42
C LEU A 901 1.65 6.20 -24.94
N ALA A 902 2.02 6.39 -23.70
CA ALA A 902 2.20 7.71 -23.09
C ALA A 902 3.55 8.33 -23.51
N LYS A 903 3.63 9.66 -23.44
CA LYS A 903 4.88 10.40 -23.64
C LYS A 903 5.89 10.06 -22.56
#